data_3374202d5f766bd5737432b208d2e0dc
#
_entry.id   3374202d5f766bd5737432b208d2e0dc
#
_cell.length_a   1.000
_cell.length_b   1.000
_cell.length_c   1.000
_cell.angle_alpha   90.00
_cell.angle_beta   90.00
_cell.angle_gamma   90.00
#
_symmetry.space_group_name_H-M   'P 1'
#
loop_
_entity.id
_entity.type
_entity.pdbx_description
1 polymer ?
#
loop_
_entity_poly.entity_id
_entity_poly.type
_entity_poly.pdbx_seq_one_letter_code
_entity_poly.pdbx_strand_id
1 'polypeptide(L)'
;IVKNRQTVGFLIKYIFLFYSQFDFGIILWIRSEKMSDLNRYNELKQKIMYHNDRYYNQDDPEISDYEYDMMMQELKALEKKHPEYITEDSPTQKVGGEAKREAGVLVRHNVPMLSLQDVFSKEEVEQFVKDMQEQLDDPTFVVEYKIDGLSLALRYVNGKLDVAITRGDGILQGEDVTANAKVIKDVKKTLKEPIEYLEVRGEVYMTNEAFNQVNEMQEIKGKKTFANPRNCAAGTLRQLDSKITKERNLSMFVFNIQDVRGKQFVSHSEGYEYLKKQGIKVIENYKICKTADEVWQAIEEIGENRDKLKYDIDGAVVKIDNFEDRRKLGNTAKVPRWAIAYKYPPEEKETKLLEIELSVGRTGRITPTAIFEPIRLCGTTVSRATLHNQDFIDDLDIRIGDTIVVYKSGEIIPKVKRVVKEKRPANSVPYVIGDRCPVCNAPAIREGNNADIKCTNHSCPSKLVRNIVNFVGRDAMDIKGFGLAYVETLVSLGYIKDLSDIYGLIDKRQELLDKKVIGLVKSTDNLLNAIEKSKNNDASKLLTSLGISNVGKSAAKNLMKKFKSIDNLMNASYAQLIEVNDIGDISAMAIINYFKNPDNRIVIDKLKNYGVNMKIIEDEDSDDRFDGMTFVVTGTLPTLSRKEASDIIEKHGGKVSGSVSKKTSYLLAGENAGSKLVKAQSLNVKIIDEETLFEMVK
;
A
#
# COMPACT_ATOMS: atom_id res chain seq x y z
N ILE A 1 43.15 12.84 -68.01
CA ILE A 1 41.88 12.07 -67.78
C ILE A 1 42.04 11.00 -66.65
N VAL A 2 43.29 10.57 -66.34
CA VAL A 2 43.52 9.51 -65.33
C VAL A 2 43.55 10.01 -63.89
N LYS A 3 43.81 11.30 -63.62
CA LYS A 3 43.82 11.87 -62.24
C LYS A 3 42.48 12.11 -61.64
N ASN A 4 41.35 12.16 -62.37
CA ASN A 4 40.01 12.44 -61.85
C ASN A 4 39.25 11.20 -61.35
N ARG A 5 39.63 10.00 -61.69
CA ARG A 5 38.98 8.76 -61.25
C ARG A 5 39.35 8.34 -59.81
N GLN A 6 40.53 8.67 -59.34
CA GLN A 6 40.95 8.33 -57.96
C GLN A 6 40.34 9.26 -56.92
N THR A 7 40.10 10.55 -57.22
CA THR A 7 39.51 11.52 -56.32
C THR A 7 38.00 11.27 -56.12
N VAL A 8 37.28 10.85 -57.16
CA VAL A 8 35.87 10.51 -57.08
C VAL A 8 35.66 9.19 -56.30
N GLY A 9 36.55 8.20 -56.46
CA GLY A 9 36.51 6.94 -55.70
C GLY A 9 36.78 7.15 -54.19
N PHE A 10 37.66 8.11 -53.83
CA PHE A 10 37.94 8.48 -52.46
C PHE A 10 36.73 9.21 -51.80
N LEU A 11 36.10 10.13 -52.53
CA LEU A 11 34.92 10.86 -52.03
C LEU A 11 33.71 9.95 -51.81
N ILE A 12 33.46 9.00 -52.72
CA ILE A 12 32.36 8.02 -52.60
C ILE A 12 32.62 7.08 -51.40
N LYS A 13 33.87 6.68 -51.15
CA LYS A 13 34.19 5.82 -50.00
C LYS A 13 34.08 6.55 -48.66
N TYR A 14 34.36 7.86 -48.62
CA TYR A 14 34.16 8.70 -47.42
C TYR A 14 32.68 8.99 -47.17
N ILE A 15 31.87 9.22 -48.22
CA ILE A 15 30.45 9.40 -48.13
C ILE A 15 29.75 8.12 -47.63
N PHE A 16 30.14 6.94 -48.12
CA PHE A 16 29.62 5.66 -47.62
C PHE A 16 30.01 5.34 -46.19
N LEU A 17 31.25 5.66 -45.79
CA LEU A 17 31.70 5.53 -44.39
C LEU A 17 30.99 6.51 -43.45
N PHE A 18 30.71 7.72 -43.90
CA PHE A 18 29.96 8.74 -43.10
C PHE A 18 28.48 8.34 -42.91
N TYR A 19 27.82 7.84 -43.96
CA TYR A 19 26.46 7.34 -43.87
C TYR A 19 26.35 6.07 -42.98
N SER A 20 27.30 5.14 -43.09
CA SER A 20 27.29 3.93 -42.23
C SER A 20 27.58 4.20 -40.77
N GLN A 21 28.37 5.23 -40.43
CA GLN A 21 28.58 5.63 -39.04
C GLN A 21 27.37 6.41 -38.44
N PHE A 22 26.67 7.18 -39.28
CA PHE A 22 25.44 7.89 -38.87
C PHE A 22 24.30 6.90 -38.59
N ASP A 23 24.10 5.91 -39.49
CA ASP A 23 23.07 4.88 -39.26
C ASP A 23 23.40 4.01 -38.06
N PHE A 24 24.66 3.68 -37.81
CA PHE A 24 25.07 2.88 -36.64
C PHE A 24 24.90 3.66 -35.33
N GLY A 25 25.18 4.97 -35.34
CA GLY A 25 24.95 5.87 -34.19
C GLY A 25 23.48 6.03 -33.84
N ILE A 26 22.64 6.21 -34.87
CA ILE A 26 21.17 6.30 -34.69
C ILE A 26 20.59 4.96 -34.18
N ILE A 27 21.04 3.83 -34.72
CA ILE A 27 20.59 2.49 -34.27
C ILE A 27 21.03 2.22 -32.84
N LEU A 28 22.25 2.60 -32.44
CA LEU A 28 22.73 2.48 -31.06
C LEU A 28 21.96 3.42 -30.10
N TRP A 29 21.65 4.65 -30.51
CA TRP A 29 20.91 5.59 -29.74
C TRP A 29 19.44 5.12 -29.52
N ILE A 30 18.76 4.67 -30.59
CA ILE A 30 17.41 4.08 -30.54
C ILE A 30 17.40 2.81 -29.65
N ARG A 31 18.43 1.96 -29.71
CA ARG A 31 18.56 0.79 -28.82
C ARG A 31 18.79 1.18 -27.38
N SER A 32 19.58 2.21 -27.10
CA SER A 32 19.82 2.73 -25.75
C SER A 32 18.57 3.32 -25.16
N GLU A 33 17.81 4.11 -25.95
CA GLU A 33 16.54 4.70 -25.50
C GLU A 33 15.48 3.61 -25.26
N LYS A 34 15.31 2.64 -26.15
CA LYS A 34 14.42 1.49 -25.96
C LYS A 34 14.79 0.67 -24.70
N MET A 35 16.06 0.49 -24.41
CA MET A 35 16.53 -0.24 -23.23
C MET A 35 16.25 0.54 -21.95
N SER A 36 16.37 1.88 -21.98
CA SER A 36 16.00 2.78 -20.88
C SER A 36 14.50 2.75 -20.61
N ASP A 37 13.66 2.86 -21.66
CA ASP A 37 12.22 2.81 -21.57
C ASP A 37 11.70 1.46 -21.03
N LEU A 38 12.29 0.35 -21.48
CA LEU A 38 11.94 -0.99 -20.99
C LEU A 38 12.29 -1.16 -19.49
N ASN A 39 13.45 -0.68 -19.06
CA ASN A 39 13.85 -0.72 -17.66
C ASN A 39 12.88 0.13 -16.81
N ARG A 40 12.54 1.33 -17.29
CA ARG A 40 11.58 2.22 -16.60
C ARG A 40 10.19 1.61 -16.54
N TYR A 41 9.73 0.97 -17.63
CA TYR A 41 8.46 0.24 -17.66
C TYR A 41 8.42 -0.87 -16.61
N ASN A 42 9.47 -1.71 -16.54
CA ASN A 42 9.53 -2.79 -15.56
C ASN A 42 9.59 -2.29 -14.12
N GLU A 43 10.32 -1.22 -13.86
CA GLU A 43 10.38 -0.57 -12.55
C GLU A 43 9.00 -0.04 -12.11
N LEU A 44 8.33 0.69 -12.99
CA LEU A 44 6.98 1.22 -12.74
C LEU A 44 5.97 0.10 -12.52
N LYS A 45 5.99 -0.94 -13.36
CA LYS A 45 5.13 -2.11 -13.22
C LYS A 45 5.28 -2.77 -11.85
N GLN A 46 6.50 -3.00 -11.39
CA GLN A 46 6.78 -3.57 -10.08
C GLN A 46 6.31 -2.67 -8.93
N LYS A 47 6.60 -1.37 -9.00
CA LYS A 47 6.17 -0.39 -7.99
C LYS A 47 4.65 -0.32 -7.90
N ILE A 48 3.96 -0.23 -9.04
CA ILE A 48 2.49 -0.17 -9.08
C ILE A 48 1.89 -1.47 -8.52
N MET A 49 2.43 -2.64 -8.85
CA MET A 49 1.95 -3.92 -8.29
C MET A 49 2.15 -3.99 -6.77
N TYR A 50 3.28 -3.51 -6.26
CA TYR A 50 3.55 -3.42 -4.83
C TYR A 50 2.55 -2.51 -4.12
N HIS A 51 2.35 -1.28 -4.64
CA HIS A 51 1.43 -0.32 -4.04
C HIS A 51 -0.04 -0.73 -4.19
N ASN A 52 -0.40 -1.47 -5.23
CA ASN A 52 -1.72 -2.12 -5.34
C ASN A 52 -1.98 -3.08 -4.17
N ASP A 53 -1.00 -3.93 -3.83
CA ASP A 53 -1.16 -4.87 -2.71
C ASP A 53 -1.29 -4.12 -1.37
N ARG A 54 -0.46 -3.08 -1.15
CA ARG A 54 -0.54 -2.23 0.04
C ARG A 54 -1.89 -1.54 0.18
N TYR A 55 -2.38 -0.97 -0.92
CA TYR A 55 -3.62 -0.19 -0.94
C TYR A 55 -4.87 -1.06 -0.83
N TYR A 56 -5.01 -2.05 -1.73
CA TYR A 56 -6.26 -2.84 -1.82
C TYR A 56 -6.32 -4.02 -0.85
N ASN A 57 -5.17 -4.59 -0.47
CA ASN A 57 -5.13 -5.82 0.31
C ASN A 57 -4.69 -5.61 1.76
N GLN A 58 -3.91 -4.57 2.05
CA GLN A 58 -3.38 -4.34 3.39
C GLN A 58 -4.02 -3.13 4.09
N ASP A 59 -4.82 -2.33 3.38
CA ASP A 59 -5.42 -1.06 3.85
C ASP A 59 -4.36 -0.12 4.49
N ASP A 60 -3.10 -0.21 4.03
CA ASP A 60 -1.94 0.54 4.57
C ASP A 60 -1.11 1.13 3.41
N PRO A 61 -1.66 2.11 2.66
CA PRO A 61 -0.98 2.74 1.54
C PRO A 61 0.25 3.52 2.00
N GLU A 62 1.35 3.39 1.25
CA GLU A 62 2.60 4.10 1.48
C GLU A 62 2.77 5.32 0.59
N ILE A 63 2.01 5.38 -0.50
CA ILE A 63 1.95 6.50 -1.44
C ILE A 63 0.53 7.03 -1.57
N SER A 64 0.41 8.23 -2.13
CA SER A 64 -0.90 8.84 -2.42
C SER A 64 -1.60 8.22 -3.62
N ASP A 65 -2.92 8.36 -3.66
CA ASP A 65 -3.70 8.05 -4.85
C ASP A 65 -3.15 8.84 -6.06
N TYR A 66 -2.78 10.11 -5.85
CA TYR A 66 -2.18 10.95 -6.90
C TYR A 66 -0.82 10.42 -7.38
N GLU A 67 0.10 10.06 -6.46
CA GLU A 67 1.40 9.47 -6.83
C GLU A 67 1.21 8.12 -7.55
N TYR A 68 0.27 7.32 -7.09
CA TYR A 68 -0.12 6.07 -7.74
C TYR A 68 -0.67 6.34 -9.15
N ASP A 69 -1.59 7.30 -9.29
CA ASP A 69 -2.19 7.68 -10.56
C ASP A 69 -1.15 8.24 -11.54
N MET A 70 -0.19 9.05 -11.07
CA MET A 70 0.92 9.55 -11.89
C MET A 70 1.82 8.43 -12.39
N MET A 71 2.15 7.44 -11.55
CA MET A 71 2.88 6.24 -11.99
C MET A 71 2.09 5.45 -13.03
N MET A 72 0.77 5.33 -12.85
CA MET A 72 -0.11 4.68 -13.83
C MET A 72 -0.19 5.45 -15.14
N GLN A 73 -0.19 6.79 -15.11
CA GLN A 73 -0.11 7.61 -16.34
C GLN A 73 1.21 7.41 -17.07
N GLU A 74 2.33 7.44 -16.35
CA GLU A 74 3.65 7.21 -16.94
C GLU A 74 3.73 5.81 -17.56
N LEU A 75 3.20 4.78 -16.88
CA LEU A 75 3.13 3.42 -17.42
C LEU A 75 2.30 3.35 -18.70
N LYS A 76 1.11 4.00 -18.72
CA LYS A 76 0.25 4.08 -19.89
C LYS A 76 0.92 4.83 -21.05
N ALA A 77 1.68 5.89 -20.78
CA ALA A 77 2.43 6.64 -21.79
C ALA A 77 3.53 5.77 -22.43
N LEU A 78 4.24 4.98 -21.61
CA LEU A 78 5.22 4.01 -22.10
C LEU A 78 4.56 2.90 -22.90
N GLU A 79 3.41 2.37 -22.50
CA GLU A 79 2.66 1.38 -23.25
C GLU A 79 2.11 1.93 -24.57
N LYS A 80 1.73 3.20 -24.61
CA LYS A 80 1.32 3.88 -25.87
C LYS A 80 2.51 4.06 -26.83
N LYS A 81 3.69 4.39 -26.28
CA LYS A 81 4.95 4.52 -27.06
C LYS A 81 5.46 3.16 -27.53
N HIS A 82 5.28 2.12 -26.71
CA HIS A 82 5.78 0.75 -26.90
C HIS A 82 4.68 -0.29 -26.63
N PRO A 83 3.72 -0.48 -27.58
CA PRO A 83 2.63 -1.45 -27.40
C PRO A 83 3.13 -2.90 -27.16
N GLU A 84 4.34 -3.22 -27.59
CA GLU A 84 4.99 -4.53 -27.39
C GLU A 84 5.34 -4.81 -25.91
N TYR A 85 5.33 -3.81 -25.02
CA TYR A 85 5.58 -4.01 -23.59
C TYR A 85 4.33 -4.48 -22.82
N ILE A 86 3.15 -4.33 -23.41
CA ILE A 86 1.88 -4.70 -22.77
C ILE A 86 1.84 -6.20 -22.58
N THR A 87 1.72 -6.63 -21.33
CA THR A 87 1.58 -8.03 -20.94
C THR A 87 0.25 -8.24 -20.22
N GLU A 88 -0.28 -9.47 -20.22
CA GLU A 88 -1.55 -9.80 -19.55
C GLU A 88 -1.57 -9.48 -18.05
N ASP A 89 -0.39 -9.41 -17.42
CA ASP A 89 -0.21 -9.08 -16.02
C ASP A 89 0.10 -7.59 -15.78
N SER A 90 0.07 -6.73 -16.83
CA SER A 90 0.24 -5.30 -16.64
C SER A 90 -0.86 -4.72 -15.74
N PRO A 91 -0.50 -3.83 -14.79
CA PRO A 91 -1.49 -3.13 -13.96
C PRO A 91 -2.51 -2.31 -14.76
N THR A 92 -2.19 -1.93 -15.99
CA THR A 92 -3.12 -1.22 -16.89
C THR A 92 -4.21 -2.13 -17.44
N GLN A 93 -3.98 -3.46 -17.47
CA GLN A 93 -4.90 -4.47 -18.00
C GLN A 93 -5.75 -5.12 -16.90
N LYS A 94 -5.47 -4.87 -15.61
CA LYS A 94 -6.17 -5.48 -14.47
C LYS A 94 -6.79 -4.43 -13.56
N VAL A 95 -7.93 -4.75 -12.96
CA VAL A 95 -8.50 -3.98 -11.86
C VAL A 95 -7.69 -4.31 -10.59
N GLY A 96 -7.28 -3.27 -9.85
CA GLY A 96 -6.55 -3.47 -8.60
C GLY A 96 -7.44 -4.08 -7.51
N GLY A 97 -6.85 -4.93 -6.68
CA GLY A 97 -7.49 -5.59 -5.53
C GLY A 97 -7.75 -7.08 -5.74
N GLU A 98 -7.43 -7.86 -4.73
CA GLU A 98 -7.87 -9.25 -4.60
C GLU A 98 -8.84 -9.33 -3.41
N ALA A 99 -9.97 -10.01 -3.57
CA ALA A 99 -10.85 -10.32 -2.46
C ALA A 99 -10.13 -11.34 -1.56
N LYS A 100 -9.55 -10.89 -0.44
CA LYS A 100 -8.91 -11.78 0.54
C LYS A 100 -9.92 -12.19 1.60
N ARG A 101 -10.08 -13.49 1.78
CA ARG A 101 -10.92 -14.10 2.81
C ARG A 101 -10.17 -14.11 4.15
N GLU A 102 -10.17 -13.00 4.89
CA GLU A 102 -9.71 -13.05 6.29
C GLU A 102 -10.85 -13.26 7.31
N ALA A 103 -12.13 -13.04 6.92
CA ALA A 103 -13.27 -13.20 7.81
C ALA A 103 -14.66 -13.26 7.15
N GLY A 104 -14.82 -13.29 5.80
CA GLY A 104 -16.12 -13.17 5.15
C GLY A 104 -16.41 -14.22 4.08
N VAL A 105 -17.69 -14.45 3.82
CA VAL A 105 -18.17 -15.22 2.66
C VAL A 105 -17.96 -14.38 1.40
N LEU A 106 -17.38 -14.96 0.35
CA LEU A 106 -17.25 -14.29 -0.94
C LEU A 106 -18.52 -14.45 -1.75
N VAL A 107 -19.03 -13.36 -2.29
CA VAL A 107 -20.23 -13.33 -3.12
C VAL A 107 -19.89 -12.85 -4.53
N ARG A 108 -20.42 -13.53 -5.53
CA ARG A 108 -20.21 -13.19 -6.94
C ARG A 108 -20.96 -11.91 -7.32
N HIS A 109 -20.30 -11.04 -8.08
CA HIS A 109 -20.94 -9.91 -8.73
C HIS A 109 -21.78 -10.35 -9.90
N ASN A 110 -23.05 -9.91 -9.98
CA ASN A 110 -23.88 -10.11 -11.16
C ASN A 110 -23.49 -9.10 -12.25
N VAL A 111 -23.14 -7.88 -11.84
CA VAL A 111 -22.64 -6.82 -12.73
C VAL A 111 -21.26 -6.39 -12.23
N PRO A 112 -20.23 -6.34 -13.09
CA PRO A 112 -18.90 -5.91 -12.69
C PRO A 112 -18.89 -4.51 -12.07
N MET A 113 -18.13 -4.33 -10.99
CA MET A 113 -17.92 -3.04 -10.34
C MET A 113 -16.66 -2.35 -10.89
N LEU A 114 -16.71 -1.95 -12.16
CA LEU A 114 -15.60 -1.37 -12.89
C LEU A 114 -15.06 -0.09 -12.23
N SER A 115 -13.80 0.23 -12.49
CA SER A 115 -13.19 1.53 -12.18
C SER A 115 -13.70 2.60 -13.13
N LEU A 116 -13.36 3.87 -12.88
CA LEU A 116 -13.51 4.95 -13.84
C LEU A 116 -12.16 5.27 -14.49
N GLN A 117 -12.19 5.90 -15.66
CA GLN A 117 -10.99 6.48 -16.25
C GLN A 117 -10.73 7.82 -15.56
N ASP A 118 -9.56 7.96 -14.92
CA ASP A 118 -9.15 9.21 -14.32
C ASP A 118 -8.65 10.18 -15.40
N VAL A 119 -9.02 11.45 -15.26
CA VAL A 119 -8.56 12.60 -16.06
C VAL A 119 -8.17 13.74 -15.11
N PHE A 120 -7.21 14.59 -15.52
CA PHE A 120 -6.56 15.53 -14.62
C PHE A 120 -6.54 16.97 -15.18
N SER A 121 -7.01 17.17 -16.41
CA SER A 121 -7.02 18.48 -17.05
C SER A 121 -8.37 18.82 -17.65
N LYS A 122 -8.58 20.12 -17.90
CA LYS A 122 -9.77 20.63 -18.59
C LYS A 122 -9.87 20.07 -20.01
N GLU A 123 -8.75 20.02 -20.70
CA GLU A 123 -8.64 19.56 -22.08
C GLU A 123 -9.07 18.08 -22.21
N GLU A 124 -8.72 17.24 -21.23
CA GLU A 124 -9.15 15.84 -21.22
C GLU A 124 -10.67 15.69 -21.01
N VAL A 125 -11.26 16.55 -20.17
CA VAL A 125 -12.73 16.58 -19.97
C VAL A 125 -13.44 17.08 -21.23
N GLU A 126 -12.95 18.16 -21.84
CA GLU A 126 -13.49 18.70 -23.11
C GLU A 126 -13.40 17.67 -24.24
N GLN A 127 -12.28 16.95 -24.32
CA GLN A 127 -12.10 15.88 -25.29
C GLN A 127 -13.11 14.75 -25.10
N PHE A 128 -13.33 14.33 -23.83
CA PHE A 128 -14.36 13.32 -23.53
C PHE A 128 -15.74 13.77 -23.99
N VAL A 129 -16.16 15.02 -23.68
CA VAL A 129 -17.44 15.52 -24.07
C VAL A 129 -17.58 15.56 -25.59
N LYS A 130 -16.55 16.01 -26.30
CA LYS A 130 -16.49 16.04 -27.77
C LYS A 130 -16.60 14.64 -28.36
N ASP A 131 -15.83 13.68 -27.86
CA ASP A 131 -15.87 12.28 -28.31
C ASP A 131 -17.26 11.67 -28.15
N MET A 132 -17.98 12.02 -27.06
CA MET A 132 -19.36 11.58 -26.84
C MET A 132 -20.35 12.24 -27.81
N GLN A 133 -20.21 13.54 -28.08
CA GLN A 133 -21.03 14.26 -29.03
C GLN A 133 -20.82 13.79 -30.48
N GLU A 134 -19.62 13.29 -30.83
CA GLU A 134 -19.36 12.71 -32.15
C GLU A 134 -19.97 11.30 -32.32
N GLN A 135 -20.16 10.55 -31.22
CA GLN A 135 -20.66 9.17 -31.24
C GLN A 135 -22.16 9.03 -30.94
N LEU A 136 -22.77 10.04 -30.33
CA LEU A 136 -24.14 10.02 -29.85
C LEU A 136 -24.91 11.21 -30.38
N ASP A 137 -26.25 11.05 -30.43
CA ASP A 137 -27.16 12.10 -30.86
C ASP A 137 -27.67 12.91 -29.65
N ASP A 138 -27.30 14.19 -29.55
CA ASP A 138 -27.62 15.16 -28.49
C ASP A 138 -27.43 14.58 -27.05
N PRO A 139 -26.23 14.09 -26.68
CA PRO A 139 -26.00 13.49 -25.37
C PRO A 139 -26.11 14.48 -24.23
N THR A 140 -26.65 14.04 -23.09
CA THR A 140 -26.66 14.78 -21.83
C THR A 140 -25.73 14.14 -20.83
N PHE A 141 -25.06 14.98 -20.02
CA PHE A 141 -24.07 14.59 -19.06
C PHE A 141 -24.56 14.85 -17.63
N VAL A 142 -24.32 13.95 -16.72
CA VAL A 142 -24.49 14.14 -15.28
C VAL A 142 -23.11 14.38 -14.67
N VAL A 143 -22.93 15.49 -13.97
CA VAL A 143 -21.74 15.83 -13.20
C VAL A 143 -22.08 15.75 -11.73
N GLU A 144 -21.32 14.93 -10.98
CA GLU A 144 -21.58 14.65 -9.57
C GLU A 144 -20.29 14.55 -8.75
N TYR A 145 -20.41 14.60 -7.42
CA TYR A 145 -19.28 14.43 -6.49
C TYR A 145 -18.65 13.03 -6.61
N LYS A 146 -17.33 12.97 -6.67
CA LYS A 146 -16.58 11.74 -6.48
C LYS A 146 -16.27 11.58 -4.99
N ILE A 147 -17.13 10.83 -4.31
CA ILE A 147 -17.00 10.60 -2.85
C ILE A 147 -15.76 9.76 -2.59
N ASP A 148 -14.97 10.16 -1.59
CA ASP A 148 -13.83 9.38 -1.13
C ASP A 148 -14.24 8.39 -0.05
N GLY A 149 -14.34 7.12 -0.41
CA GLY A 149 -14.86 6.06 0.44
C GLY A 149 -14.56 4.65 -0.07
N LEU A 150 -15.46 3.73 0.22
CA LEU A 150 -15.40 2.33 -0.17
C LEU A 150 -16.66 1.95 -0.97
N SER A 151 -16.47 1.48 -2.20
CA SER A 151 -17.59 1.04 -3.06
C SER A 151 -18.30 -0.20 -2.51
N LEU A 152 -19.61 -0.15 -2.46
CA LEU A 152 -20.52 -1.19 -1.99
C LEU A 152 -21.66 -1.42 -2.96
N ALA A 153 -21.93 -2.67 -3.34
CA ALA A 153 -23.16 -3.09 -4.03
C ALA A 153 -24.21 -3.54 -3.02
N LEU A 154 -25.46 -3.09 -3.19
CA LEU A 154 -26.62 -3.53 -2.42
C LEU A 154 -27.61 -4.21 -3.36
N ARG A 155 -27.96 -5.46 -3.06
CA ARG A 155 -29.00 -6.22 -3.78
C ARG A 155 -30.27 -6.27 -2.98
N TYR A 156 -31.37 -5.92 -3.62
CA TYR A 156 -32.70 -6.02 -3.08
C TYR A 156 -33.48 -7.03 -3.92
N VAL A 157 -34.14 -7.98 -3.25
CA VAL A 157 -35.05 -8.97 -3.85
C VAL A 157 -36.43 -8.78 -3.22
N ASN A 158 -37.45 -8.62 -4.06
CA ASN A 158 -38.81 -8.30 -3.61
C ASN A 158 -38.85 -7.14 -2.62
N GLY A 159 -38.05 -6.11 -2.89
CA GLY A 159 -37.94 -4.89 -2.08
C GLY A 159 -37.19 -5.04 -0.75
N LYS A 160 -36.63 -6.21 -0.40
CA LYS A 160 -35.84 -6.44 0.81
C LYS A 160 -34.36 -6.54 0.51
N LEU A 161 -33.53 -5.98 1.37
CA LEU A 161 -32.08 -6.11 1.26
C LEU A 161 -31.67 -7.56 1.49
N ASP A 162 -31.21 -8.19 0.43
CA ASP A 162 -30.72 -9.57 0.39
C ASP A 162 -29.24 -9.61 0.79
N VAL A 163 -28.37 -9.01 -0.01
CA VAL A 163 -26.92 -9.01 0.24
C VAL A 163 -26.26 -7.67 -0.05
N ALA A 164 -25.22 -7.35 0.72
CA ALA A 164 -24.33 -6.22 0.51
C ALA A 164 -22.90 -6.71 0.27
N ILE A 165 -22.28 -6.30 -0.86
CA ILE A 165 -21.04 -6.88 -1.37
C ILE A 165 -20.02 -5.77 -1.58
N THR A 166 -18.81 -5.93 -1.01
CA THR A 166 -17.69 -5.03 -1.31
C THR A 166 -17.24 -5.19 -2.76
N ARG A 167 -16.49 -4.20 -3.28
CA ARG A 167 -15.98 -4.28 -4.65
C ARG A 167 -15.10 -5.51 -4.91
N GLY A 168 -14.27 -5.93 -3.92
CA GLY A 168 -13.33 -7.03 -4.10
C GLY A 168 -12.42 -6.84 -5.31
N ASP A 169 -12.34 -7.85 -6.19
CA ASP A 169 -11.61 -7.78 -7.46
C ASP A 169 -12.29 -6.90 -8.53
N GLY A 170 -13.50 -6.42 -8.24
CA GLY A 170 -14.31 -5.56 -9.12
C GLY A 170 -14.94 -6.26 -10.30
N ILE A 171 -14.62 -7.51 -10.58
CA ILE A 171 -15.11 -8.28 -11.76
C ILE A 171 -15.89 -9.50 -11.33
N LEU A 172 -15.30 -10.37 -10.52
CA LEU A 172 -15.85 -11.68 -10.19
C LEU A 172 -16.58 -11.70 -8.86
N GLN A 173 -15.98 -11.16 -7.80
CA GLN A 173 -16.49 -11.36 -6.45
C GLN A 173 -16.01 -10.30 -5.45
N GLY A 174 -16.78 -10.09 -4.39
CA GLY A 174 -16.46 -9.28 -3.24
C GLY A 174 -16.83 -9.96 -1.94
N GLU A 175 -16.55 -9.33 -0.81
CA GLU A 175 -16.88 -9.85 0.52
C GLU A 175 -18.32 -9.53 0.88
N ASP A 176 -19.04 -10.50 1.46
CA ASP A 176 -20.35 -10.27 2.07
C ASP A 176 -20.19 -9.46 3.36
N VAL A 177 -20.69 -8.24 3.35
CA VAL A 177 -20.71 -7.34 4.49
C VAL A 177 -22.13 -6.95 4.88
N THR A 178 -23.11 -7.81 4.58
CA THR A 178 -24.53 -7.55 4.77
C THR A 178 -24.87 -7.19 6.21
N ALA A 179 -24.26 -7.87 7.19
CA ALA A 179 -24.49 -7.58 8.61
C ALA A 179 -24.06 -6.16 8.97
N ASN A 180 -22.92 -5.72 8.43
CA ASN A 180 -22.38 -4.37 8.66
C ASN A 180 -23.16 -3.30 7.87
N ALA A 181 -23.52 -3.60 6.63
CA ALA A 181 -24.35 -2.70 5.82
C ALA A 181 -25.72 -2.43 6.46
N LYS A 182 -26.35 -3.45 7.06
CA LYS A 182 -27.66 -3.32 7.74
C LYS A 182 -27.67 -2.36 8.94
N VAL A 183 -26.53 -2.03 9.52
CA VAL A 183 -26.44 -1.08 10.64
C VAL A 183 -26.08 0.34 10.21
N ILE A 184 -25.72 0.55 8.93
CA ILE A 184 -25.55 1.89 8.36
C ILE A 184 -26.92 2.52 8.19
N LYS A 185 -27.14 3.71 8.78
CA LYS A 185 -28.48 4.34 8.81
C LYS A 185 -29.04 4.72 7.43
N ASP A 186 -28.16 4.98 6.46
CA ASP A 186 -28.54 5.35 5.09
C ASP A 186 -28.93 4.13 4.24
N VAL A 187 -28.56 2.92 4.67
CA VAL A 187 -28.91 1.66 3.99
C VAL A 187 -30.33 1.23 4.40
N LYS A 188 -31.23 1.16 3.43
CA LYS A 188 -32.61 0.70 3.64
C LYS A 188 -32.65 -0.82 3.68
N LYS A 189 -33.22 -1.39 4.74
CA LYS A 189 -33.45 -2.84 4.85
C LYS A 189 -34.63 -3.30 4.00
N THR A 190 -35.60 -2.41 3.79
CA THR A 190 -36.81 -2.64 2.98
C THR A 190 -37.11 -1.36 2.22
N LEU A 191 -37.37 -1.48 0.93
CA LEU A 191 -37.81 -0.39 0.07
C LEU A 191 -39.27 -0.05 0.36
N LYS A 192 -39.69 1.17 0.03
CA LYS A 192 -41.09 1.61 0.22
C LYS A 192 -42.06 0.87 -0.69
N GLU A 193 -41.65 0.60 -1.94
CA GLU A 193 -42.42 -0.15 -2.90
C GLU A 193 -41.66 -1.46 -3.22
N PRO A 194 -42.33 -2.62 -3.28
CA PRO A 194 -41.70 -3.86 -3.67
C PRO A 194 -41.29 -3.79 -5.14
N ILE A 195 -40.07 -4.25 -5.44
CA ILE A 195 -39.54 -4.42 -6.77
C ILE A 195 -38.92 -5.82 -6.85
N GLU A 196 -39.11 -6.52 -7.95
CA GLU A 196 -38.64 -7.87 -8.13
C GLU A 196 -37.14 -7.99 -7.83
N TYR A 197 -36.33 -7.15 -8.49
CA TYR A 197 -34.88 -7.10 -8.28
C TYR A 197 -34.35 -5.68 -8.49
N LEU A 198 -33.48 -5.25 -7.61
CA LEU A 198 -32.74 -3.99 -7.70
C LEU A 198 -31.33 -4.17 -7.15
N GLU A 199 -30.32 -3.95 -7.98
CA GLU A 199 -28.94 -3.86 -7.55
C GLU A 199 -28.43 -2.43 -7.74
N VAL A 200 -27.98 -1.81 -6.68
CA VAL A 200 -27.43 -0.45 -6.69
C VAL A 200 -25.99 -0.45 -6.21
N ARG A 201 -25.19 0.47 -6.73
CA ARG A 201 -23.83 0.71 -6.29
C ARG A 201 -23.75 2.07 -5.63
N GLY A 202 -23.05 2.13 -4.51
CA GLY A 202 -22.81 3.36 -3.78
C GLY A 202 -21.42 3.40 -3.16
N GLU A 203 -21.12 4.51 -2.49
CA GLU A 203 -19.88 4.70 -1.75
C GLU A 203 -20.20 4.81 -0.26
N VAL A 204 -19.59 3.92 0.53
CA VAL A 204 -19.60 4.00 1.99
C VAL A 204 -18.48 4.92 2.42
N TYR A 205 -18.80 5.92 3.21
CA TYR A 205 -17.87 6.94 3.66
C TYR A 205 -18.06 7.27 5.14
N MET A 206 -17.13 8.01 5.68
CA MET A 206 -17.19 8.53 7.04
C MET A 206 -17.18 10.05 7.00
N THR A 207 -18.08 10.69 7.77
CA THR A 207 -18.03 12.15 7.90
C THR A 207 -16.81 12.56 8.73
N ASN A 208 -16.31 13.79 8.51
CA ASN A 208 -15.15 14.33 9.24
C ASN A 208 -15.42 14.35 10.75
N GLU A 209 -16.66 14.61 11.18
CA GLU A 209 -17.07 14.56 12.58
C GLU A 209 -16.97 13.13 13.15
N ALA A 210 -17.53 12.14 12.45
CA ALA A 210 -17.47 10.74 12.89
C ALA A 210 -16.04 10.22 12.94
N PHE A 211 -15.20 10.59 11.97
CA PHE A 211 -13.79 10.24 11.91
C PHE A 211 -13.01 10.80 13.11
N ASN A 212 -13.20 12.06 13.46
CA ASN A 212 -12.57 12.68 14.62
C ASN A 212 -12.98 11.97 15.91
N GLN A 213 -14.27 11.65 16.08
CA GLN A 213 -14.77 10.90 17.25
C GLN A 213 -14.13 9.50 17.34
N VAL A 214 -14.00 8.80 16.22
CA VAL A 214 -13.36 7.47 16.19
C VAL A 214 -11.89 7.58 16.59
N ASN A 215 -11.14 8.55 16.09
CA ASN A 215 -9.73 8.74 16.42
C ASN A 215 -9.52 9.15 17.88
N GLU A 216 -10.35 10.03 18.41
CA GLU A 216 -10.35 10.37 19.85
C GLU A 216 -10.55 9.11 20.73
N MET A 217 -11.51 8.26 20.36
CA MET A 217 -11.72 6.99 21.07
C MET A 217 -10.56 5.99 20.91
N GLN A 218 -9.85 5.99 19.77
CA GLN A 218 -8.66 5.19 19.58
C GLN A 218 -7.52 5.66 20.49
N GLU A 219 -7.31 6.97 20.61
CA GLU A 219 -6.33 7.58 21.51
C GLU A 219 -6.62 7.24 22.97
N ILE A 220 -7.87 7.42 23.42
CA ILE A 220 -8.31 7.05 24.77
C ILE A 220 -8.04 5.57 25.08
N LYS A 221 -8.21 4.70 24.07
CA LYS A 221 -7.94 3.25 24.19
C LYS A 221 -6.48 2.88 23.98
N GLY A 222 -5.57 3.83 23.76
CA GLY A 222 -4.15 3.60 23.48
C GLY A 222 -3.90 2.82 22.17
N LYS A 223 -4.81 2.92 21.21
CA LYS A 223 -4.70 2.26 19.90
C LYS A 223 -4.21 3.25 18.84
N LYS A 224 -3.61 2.72 17.75
CA LYS A 224 -3.22 3.54 16.60
C LYS A 224 -4.47 4.22 16.01
N THR A 225 -4.37 5.52 15.73
CA THR A 225 -5.39 6.29 15.03
C THR A 225 -5.42 5.93 13.55
N PHE A 226 -6.56 6.15 12.90
CA PHE A 226 -6.70 6.00 11.45
C PHE A 226 -6.14 7.24 10.75
N ALA A 227 -5.56 7.02 9.59
CA ALA A 227 -4.88 8.07 8.83
C ALA A 227 -5.85 9.02 8.10
N ASN A 228 -6.94 8.48 7.56
CA ASN A 228 -7.97 9.25 6.85
C ASN A 228 -9.37 8.61 7.01
N PRO A 229 -10.45 9.35 6.67
CA PRO A 229 -11.83 8.87 6.76
C PRO A 229 -12.10 7.63 5.91
N ARG A 230 -11.52 7.53 4.70
CA ARG A 230 -11.68 6.40 3.78
C ARG A 230 -11.14 5.10 4.38
N ASN A 231 -9.89 5.10 4.88
CA ASN A 231 -9.30 3.91 5.50
C ASN A 231 -10.04 3.51 6.78
N CYS A 232 -10.52 4.50 7.54
CA CYS A 232 -11.36 4.24 8.69
C CYS A 232 -12.69 3.59 8.29
N ALA A 233 -13.33 4.05 7.22
CA ALA A 233 -14.56 3.48 6.70
C ALA A 233 -14.35 2.05 6.20
N ALA A 234 -13.28 1.80 5.42
CA ALA A 234 -12.93 0.49 4.87
C ALA A 234 -12.68 -0.53 6.00
N GLY A 235 -11.81 -0.19 6.95
CA GLY A 235 -11.52 -1.04 8.11
C GLY A 235 -12.72 -1.24 9.04
N THR A 236 -13.67 -0.30 9.06
CA THR A 236 -14.90 -0.40 9.85
C THR A 236 -15.93 -1.32 9.19
N LEU A 237 -16.11 -1.21 7.87
CA LEU A 237 -17.08 -2.03 7.14
C LEU A 237 -16.72 -3.53 7.16
N ARG A 238 -15.44 -3.87 7.30
CA ARG A 238 -14.91 -5.25 7.37
C ARG A 238 -14.82 -5.82 8.78
N GLN A 239 -15.34 -5.13 9.83
CA GLN A 239 -15.35 -5.66 11.20
C GLN A 239 -16.25 -6.90 11.30
N LEU A 240 -15.82 -7.90 12.08
CA LEU A 240 -16.59 -9.10 12.35
C LEU A 240 -17.83 -8.81 13.18
N ASP A 241 -17.75 -7.86 14.13
CA ASP A 241 -18.86 -7.42 14.96
C ASP A 241 -19.48 -6.14 14.39
N SER A 242 -20.69 -6.26 13.86
CA SER A 242 -21.47 -5.13 13.32
C SER A 242 -21.80 -4.03 14.35
N LYS A 243 -21.67 -4.30 15.65
CA LYS A 243 -21.81 -3.28 16.70
C LYS A 243 -20.74 -2.21 16.56
N ILE A 244 -19.51 -2.60 16.23
CA ILE A 244 -18.40 -1.65 15.99
C ILE A 244 -18.74 -0.75 14.80
N THR A 245 -19.29 -1.31 13.73
CA THR A 245 -19.71 -0.55 12.55
C THR A 245 -20.82 0.46 12.91
N LYS A 246 -21.76 0.03 13.75
CA LYS A 246 -22.84 0.92 14.24
C LYS A 246 -22.30 2.07 15.10
N GLU A 247 -21.38 1.79 16.02
CA GLU A 247 -20.75 2.80 16.89
C GLU A 247 -19.95 3.84 16.10
N ARG A 248 -19.28 3.42 15.02
CA ARG A 248 -18.44 4.30 14.19
C ARG A 248 -19.22 5.13 13.16
N ASN A 249 -20.54 4.97 13.09
CA ASN A 249 -21.47 5.83 12.36
C ASN A 249 -21.11 6.08 10.89
N LEU A 250 -20.98 5.00 10.10
CA LEU A 250 -20.78 5.09 8.65
C LEU A 250 -22.00 5.68 7.94
N SER A 251 -21.75 6.31 6.79
CA SER A 251 -22.77 6.84 5.87
C SER A 251 -22.58 6.24 4.47
N MET A 252 -23.61 6.33 3.63
CA MET A 252 -23.56 5.83 2.26
C MET A 252 -24.36 6.71 1.31
N PHE A 253 -23.76 7.03 0.15
CA PHE A 253 -24.47 7.54 -1.01
C PHE A 253 -24.55 6.47 -2.10
N VAL A 254 -25.73 6.31 -2.71
CA VAL A 254 -25.85 5.50 -3.94
C VAL A 254 -25.63 6.41 -5.14
N PHE A 255 -24.77 5.94 -6.07
CA PHE A 255 -24.39 6.68 -7.26
C PHE A 255 -24.66 5.95 -8.58
N ASN A 256 -25.17 4.72 -8.55
CA ASN A 256 -25.54 4.00 -9.77
C ASN A 256 -26.58 2.89 -9.53
N ILE A 257 -27.50 2.71 -10.47
CA ILE A 257 -28.30 1.49 -10.59
C ILE A 257 -27.51 0.53 -11.48
N GLN A 258 -27.15 -0.64 -10.95
CA GLN A 258 -26.37 -1.66 -11.65
C GLN A 258 -27.26 -2.58 -12.49
N ASP A 259 -28.37 -3.04 -11.88
CA ASP A 259 -29.35 -3.93 -12.52
C ASP A 259 -30.73 -3.73 -11.88
N VAL A 260 -31.78 -3.87 -12.67
CA VAL A 260 -33.17 -3.72 -12.22
C VAL A 260 -34.11 -4.62 -13.05
N ARG A 261 -35.04 -5.30 -12.35
CA ARG A 261 -36.12 -6.08 -12.96
C ARG A 261 -37.47 -5.62 -12.42
N GLY A 262 -38.47 -5.63 -13.31
CA GLY A 262 -39.81 -5.13 -12.98
C GLY A 262 -39.99 -3.63 -13.19
N LYS A 263 -38.94 -2.90 -13.62
CA LYS A 263 -38.99 -1.48 -13.97
C LYS A 263 -37.93 -1.14 -15.02
N GLN A 264 -38.17 -0.10 -15.80
CA GLN A 264 -37.20 0.46 -16.75
C GLN A 264 -37.01 1.94 -16.48
N PHE A 265 -35.80 2.42 -16.70
CA PHE A 265 -35.42 3.83 -16.62
C PHE A 265 -34.78 4.26 -17.93
N VAL A 266 -35.11 5.45 -18.39
CA VAL A 266 -34.51 6.05 -19.58
C VAL A 266 -33.15 6.68 -19.25
N SER A 267 -33.07 7.30 -18.09
CA SER A 267 -31.88 8.06 -17.69
C SER A 267 -31.44 7.78 -16.25
N HIS A 268 -30.19 8.11 -15.98
CA HIS A 268 -29.60 8.07 -14.65
C HIS A 268 -30.30 9.00 -13.65
N SER A 269 -30.63 10.20 -14.11
CA SER A 269 -31.36 11.19 -13.33
C SER A 269 -32.77 10.69 -12.96
N GLU A 270 -33.49 10.04 -13.88
CA GLU A 270 -34.76 9.36 -13.56
C GLU A 270 -34.58 8.25 -12.51
N GLY A 271 -33.52 7.47 -12.65
CA GLY A 271 -33.14 6.45 -11.69
C GLY A 271 -32.90 7.04 -10.28
N TYR A 272 -32.24 8.18 -10.18
CA TYR A 272 -32.02 8.87 -8.91
C TYR A 272 -33.34 9.33 -8.27
N GLU A 273 -34.26 9.88 -9.04
CA GLU A 273 -35.58 10.28 -8.53
C GLU A 273 -36.39 9.06 -8.02
N TYR A 274 -36.26 7.93 -8.71
CA TYR A 274 -36.85 6.69 -8.20
C TYR A 274 -36.21 6.25 -6.88
N LEU A 275 -34.88 6.21 -6.79
CA LEU A 275 -34.15 5.82 -5.58
C LEU A 275 -34.51 6.72 -4.38
N LYS A 276 -34.62 8.03 -4.59
CA LYS A 276 -35.08 9.00 -3.57
C LYS A 276 -36.50 8.64 -3.07
N LYS A 277 -37.43 8.33 -3.98
CA LYS A 277 -38.80 7.89 -3.61
C LYS A 277 -38.77 6.63 -2.78
N GLN A 278 -37.84 5.70 -3.04
CA GLN A 278 -37.62 4.50 -2.22
C GLN A 278 -36.96 4.78 -0.86
N GLY A 279 -36.53 6.01 -0.62
CA GLY A 279 -35.83 6.45 0.60
C GLY A 279 -34.35 6.11 0.63
N ILE A 280 -33.79 5.74 -0.51
CA ILE A 280 -32.34 5.53 -0.70
C ILE A 280 -31.67 6.89 -0.86
N LYS A 281 -30.59 7.12 -0.13
CA LYS A 281 -29.80 8.34 -0.20
C LYS A 281 -28.91 8.31 -1.43
N VAL A 282 -29.13 9.21 -2.36
CA VAL A 282 -28.33 9.40 -3.58
C VAL A 282 -27.51 10.69 -3.46
N ILE A 283 -26.55 10.88 -4.38
CA ILE A 283 -25.83 12.16 -4.51
C ILE A 283 -26.82 13.26 -4.88
N GLU A 284 -26.96 14.29 -4.04
CA GLU A 284 -28.04 15.27 -4.16
C GLU A 284 -27.70 16.43 -5.10
N ASN A 285 -26.47 16.89 -5.12
CA ASN A 285 -26.04 18.09 -5.86
C ASN A 285 -25.38 17.75 -7.21
N TYR A 286 -26.02 16.87 -8.00
CA TYR A 286 -25.58 16.61 -9.36
C TYR A 286 -26.14 17.67 -10.33
N LYS A 287 -25.43 17.94 -11.41
CA LYS A 287 -25.87 18.81 -12.50
C LYS A 287 -26.03 18.03 -13.80
N ILE A 288 -27.06 18.40 -14.56
CA ILE A 288 -27.27 17.91 -15.92
C ILE A 288 -26.74 18.98 -16.87
N CYS A 289 -25.81 18.60 -17.75
CA CYS A 289 -25.07 19.45 -18.66
C CYS A 289 -25.19 18.93 -20.10
N LYS A 290 -25.06 19.82 -21.08
CA LYS A 290 -25.07 19.48 -22.52
C LYS A 290 -23.78 19.84 -23.23
N THR A 291 -23.06 20.84 -22.76
CA THR A 291 -21.84 21.35 -23.38
C THR A 291 -20.61 21.11 -22.52
N ALA A 292 -19.43 21.13 -23.12
CA ALA A 292 -18.17 21.01 -22.40
C ALA A 292 -17.97 22.12 -21.36
N ASP A 293 -18.39 23.35 -21.70
CA ASP A 293 -18.31 24.50 -20.79
C ASP A 293 -19.21 24.32 -19.58
N GLU A 294 -20.45 23.84 -19.76
CA GLU A 294 -21.34 23.53 -18.63
C GLU A 294 -20.80 22.42 -17.75
N VAL A 295 -20.22 21.36 -18.34
CA VAL A 295 -19.57 20.27 -17.61
C VAL A 295 -18.40 20.82 -16.81
N TRP A 296 -17.53 21.63 -17.40
CA TRP A 296 -16.39 22.20 -16.72
C TRP A 296 -16.80 23.16 -15.60
N GLN A 297 -17.76 24.03 -15.84
CA GLN A 297 -18.30 24.93 -14.81
C GLN A 297 -18.87 24.14 -13.62
N ALA A 298 -19.55 23.01 -13.86
CA ALA A 298 -20.05 22.15 -12.80
C ALA A 298 -18.91 21.52 -11.99
N ILE A 299 -17.82 21.11 -12.66
CA ILE A 299 -16.62 20.59 -11.99
C ILE A 299 -15.95 21.66 -11.12
N GLU A 300 -15.79 22.89 -11.64
CA GLU A 300 -15.21 24.01 -10.88
C GLU A 300 -16.04 24.33 -9.63
N GLU A 301 -17.37 24.39 -9.76
CA GLU A 301 -18.27 24.65 -8.62
C GLU A 301 -18.17 23.56 -7.54
N ILE A 302 -18.00 22.28 -7.93
CA ILE A 302 -17.72 21.19 -7.00
C ILE A 302 -16.40 21.45 -6.25
N GLY A 303 -15.35 21.86 -6.97
CA GLY A 303 -14.04 22.18 -6.39
C GLY A 303 -14.09 23.32 -5.38
N GLU A 304 -14.76 24.43 -5.72
CA GLU A 304 -14.91 25.61 -4.85
C GLU A 304 -15.71 25.31 -3.56
N ASN A 305 -16.61 24.34 -3.61
CA ASN A 305 -17.43 23.97 -2.47
C ASN A 305 -16.87 22.77 -1.68
N ARG A 306 -15.73 22.20 -2.07
CA ARG A 306 -15.12 21.03 -1.46
C ARG A 306 -14.91 21.20 0.04
N ASP A 307 -14.37 22.31 0.50
CA ASP A 307 -14.06 22.58 1.90
C ASP A 307 -15.31 22.77 2.79
N LYS A 308 -16.49 22.97 2.19
CA LYS A 308 -17.76 23.12 2.91
C LYS A 308 -18.45 21.78 3.17
N LEU A 309 -17.98 20.71 2.55
CA LEU A 309 -18.57 19.38 2.70
C LEU A 309 -18.23 18.78 4.06
N LYS A 310 -19.14 17.97 4.57
CA LYS A 310 -18.93 17.22 5.82
C LYS A 310 -18.18 15.90 5.62
N TYR A 311 -17.76 15.61 4.42
CA TYR A 311 -17.06 14.40 3.98
C TYR A 311 -16.10 14.73 2.86
N ASP A 312 -15.13 13.88 2.64
CA ASP A 312 -14.10 14.12 1.65
C ASP A 312 -14.55 13.68 0.25
N ILE A 313 -14.09 14.40 -0.77
CA ILE A 313 -14.21 14.06 -2.19
C ILE A 313 -12.83 14.19 -2.84
N ASP A 314 -12.51 13.26 -3.74
CA ASP A 314 -11.23 13.25 -4.48
C ASP A 314 -11.38 13.76 -5.93
N GLY A 315 -12.61 14.15 -6.33
CA GLY A 315 -12.85 14.59 -7.69
C GLY A 315 -14.32 14.87 -8.00
N ALA A 316 -14.61 14.91 -9.30
CA ALA A 316 -15.94 14.92 -9.87
C ALA A 316 -16.08 13.77 -10.88
N VAL A 317 -17.28 13.22 -11.01
CA VAL A 317 -17.58 12.18 -12.01
C VAL A 317 -18.49 12.77 -13.07
N VAL A 318 -18.13 12.59 -14.34
CA VAL A 318 -18.93 12.94 -15.49
C VAL A 318 -19.45 11.66 -16.14
N LYS A 319 -20.75 11.55 -16.34
CA LYS A 319 -21.43 10.36 -16.89
C LYS A 319 -22.41 10.77 -17.99
N ILE A 320 -22.57 9.95 -19.00
CA ILE A 320 -23.72 10.05 -19.90
C ILE A 320 -25.00 9.76 -19.12
N ASP A 321 -26.04 10.59 -19.25
CA ASP A 321 -27.29 10.43 -18.52
C ASP A 321 -28.15 9.29 -19.07
N ASN A 322 -28.30 9.18 -20.40
CA ASN A 322 -29.14 8.18 -21.04
C ASN A 322 -28.58 6.77 -20.96
N PHE A 323 -29.37 5.80 -20.47
CA PHE A 323 -28.93 4.42 -20.30
C PHE A 323 -28.77 3.65 -21.62
N GLU A 324 -29.54 4.00 -22.67
CA GLU A 324 -29.39 3.38 -24.00
C GLU A 324 -28.05 3.77 -24.62
N ASP A 325 -27.66 5.03 -24.48
CA ASP A 325 -26.39 5.52 -24.98
C ASP A 325 -25.21 4.88 -24.21
N ARG A 326 -25.33 4.66 -22.90
CA ARG A 326 -24.35 3.89 -22.13
C ARG A 326 -24.18 2.48 -22.68
N ARG A 327 -25.28 1.82 -23.09
CA ARG A 327 -25.24 0.47 -23.70
C ARG A 327 -24.56 0.46 -25.06
N LYS A 328 -24.80 1.48 -25.89
CA LYS A 328 -24.13 1.64 -27.20
C LYS A 328 -22.62 1.82 -27.04
N LEU A 329 -22.19 2.66 -26.12
CA LEU A 329 -20.77 2.93 -25.83
C LEU A 329 -20.06 1.72 -25.20
N GLY A 330 -20.74 0.99 -24.35
CA GLY A 330 -20.23 -0.20 -23.67
C GLY A 330 -19.10 0.10 -22.68
N ASN A 331 -18.35 -0.95 -22.40
CA ASN A 331 -17.24 -0.93 -21.42
C ASN A 331 -15.98 -1.50 -22.06
N THR A 332 -14.84 -1.10 -21.52
CA THR A 332 -13.57 -1.84 -21.70
C THR A 332 -13.49 -2.94 -20.62
N ALA A 333 -12.44 -3.73 -20.61
CA ALA A 333 -12.22 -4.72 -19.55
C ALA A 333 -12.11 -4.10 -18.13
N LYS A 334 -11.78 -2.81 -18.03
CA LYS A 334 -11.47 -2.14 -16.75
C LYS A 334 -12.38 -0.96 -16.42
N VAL A 335 -12.80 -0.19 -17.44
CA VAL A 335 -13.55 1.06 -17.26
C VAL A 335 -14.73 1.15 -18.22
N PRO A 336 -15.83 1.82 -17.84
CA PRO A 336 -16.90 2.19 -18.76
C PRO A 336 -16.42 3.27 -19.74
N ARG A 337 -16.91 3.25 -20.98
CA ARG A 337 -16.61 4.28 -21.98
C ARG A 337 -17.48 5.54 -21.84
N TRP A 338 -18.56 5.42 -21.08
CA TRP A 338 -19.59 6.45 -20.88
C TRP A 338 -19.39 7.30 -19.63
N ALA A 339 -18.28 7.15 -18.92
CA ALA A 339 -17.98 7.92 -17.71
C ALA A 339 -16.48 8.13 -17.51
N ILE A 340 -16.13 9.30 -16.97
CA ILE A 340 -14.78 9.66 -16.52
C ILE A 340 -14.82 10.22 -15.11
N ALA A 341 -13.69 10.19 -14.43
CA ALA A 341 -13.48 10.81 -13.14
C ALA A 341 -12.41 11.90 -13.25
N TYR A 342 -12.81 13.17 -13.09
CA TYR A 342 -11.88 14.26 -12.96
C TYR A 342 -11.34 14.31 -11.54
N LYS A 343 -10.02 14.32 -11.39
CA LYS A 343 -9.35 14.41 -10.09
C LYS A 343 -8.75 15.79 -9.88
N TYR A 344 -9.10 16.39 -8.75
CA TYR A 344 -8.53 17.69 -8.39
C TYR A 344 -7.03 17.54 -8.07
N PRO A 345 -6.22 18.57 -8.40
CA PRO A 345 -4.85 18.60 -7.94
C PRO A 345 -4.81 18.57 -6.39
N PRO A 346 -3.74 18.00 -5.80
CA PRO A 346 -3.57 17.99 -4.36
C PRO A 346 -3.64 19.40 -3.78
N GLU A 347 -4.25 19.53 -2.59
CA GLU A 347 -4.23 20.80 -1.86
C GLU A 347 -2.78 21.19 -1.53
N GLU A 348 -2.37 22.38 -1.94
CA GLU A 348 -1.06 22.94 -1.71
C GLU A 348 -1.18 24.23 -0.91
N LYS A 349 -0.33 24.40 0.12
CA LYS A 349 -0.28 25.63 0.91
C LYS A 349 1.15 26.10 1.11
N GLU A 350 1.28 27.41 1.08
CA GLU A 350 2.55 28.07 1.45
C GLU A 350 2.67 28.18 2.96
N THR A 351 3.90 27.94 3.46
CA THR A 351 4.24 28.13 4.87
C THR A 351 5.69 28.51 5.00
N LYS A 352 6.07 29.06 6.15
CA LYS A 352 7.44 29.48 6.43
C LYS A 352 8.24 28.34 7.06
N LEU A 353 9.38 27.99 6.47
CA LEU A 353 10.33 27.05 7.04
C LEU A 353 11.06 27.69 8.23
N LEU A 354 10.89 27.12 9.42
CA LEU A 354 11.45 27.63 10.65
C LEU A 354 12.82 27.01 10.94
N GLU A 355 12.95 25.68 10.74
CA GLU A 355 14.11 24.90 11.12
C GLU A 355 14.20 23.64 10.26
N ILE A 356 15.40 23.05 10.17
CA ILE A 356 15.64 21.71 9.65
C ILE A 356 16.20 20.85 10.78
N GLU A 357 15.37 19.98 11.34
CA GLU A 357 15.74 19.05 12.40
C GLU A 357 16.42 17.82 11.81
N LEU A 358 17.56 17.41 12.39
CA LEU A 358 18.28 16.21 11.98
C LEU A 358 18.01 15.05 12.95
N SER A 359 17.57 13.93 12.45
CA SER A 359 17.38 12.69 13.22
C SER A 359 18.34 11.61 12.76
N VAL A 360 18.75 10.72 13.69
CA VAL A 360 19.63 9.59 13.35
C VAL A 360 18.86 8.28 13.45
N GLY A 361 18.77 7.58 12.34
CA GLY A 361 18.08 6.30 12.22
C GLY A 361 18.91 5.11 12.75
N ARG A 362 18.31 3.93 12.73
CA ARG A 362 18.90 2.67 13.19
C ARG A 362 20.26 2.35 12.54
N THR A 363 20.37 2.55 11.24
CA THR A 363 21.61 2.31 10.48
C THR A 363 22.64 3.45 10.61
N GLY A 364 22.30 4.50 11.36
CA GLY A 364 23.11 5.73 11.46
C GLY A 364 22.78 6.79 10.42
N ARG A 365 21.85 6.51 9.47
CA ARG A 365 21.40 7.49 8.48
C ARG A 365 20.88 8.74 9.16
N ILE A 366 21.39 9.89 8.74
CA ILE A 366 20.94 11.20 9.20
C ILE A 366 19.83 11.65 8.25
N THR A 367 18.64 11.85 8.80
CA THR A 367 17.46 12.24 8.02
C THR A 367 17.03 13.65 8.41
N PRO A 368 17.05 14.61 7.47
CA PRO A 368 16.56 15.96 7.69
C PRO A 368 15.03 16.00 7.62
N THR A 369 14.43 16.80 8.51
CA THR A 369 12.99 17.06 8.60
C THR A 369 12.75 18.54 8.64
N ALA A 370 11.99 19.10 7.70
CA ALA A 370 11.53 20.47 7.71
C ALA A 370 10.54 20.69 8.86
N ILE A 371 10.79 21.69 9.69
CA ILE A 371 9.86 22.23 10.68
C ILE A 371 9.37 23.58 10.17
N PHE A 372 8.06 23.75 10.04
CA PHE A 372 7.47 24.96 9.46
C PHE A 372 6.28 25.44 10.27
N GLU A 373 5.85 26.68 10.03
CA GLU A 373 4.66 27.23 10.68
C GLU A 373 3.47 26.30 10.45
N PRO A 374 2.71 25.94 11.53
CA PRO A 374 1.60 25.02 11.39
C PRO A 374 0.57 25.52 10.39
N ILE A 375 0.20 24.67 9.43
CA ILE A 375 -0.82 24.95 8.43
C ILE A 375 -1.89 23.85 8.45
N ARG A 376 -3.13 24.24 8.16
CA ARG A 376 -4.21 23.26 7.96
C ARG A 376 -4.19 22.80 6.49
N LEU A 377 -4.06 21.49 6.28
CA LEU A 377 -3.92 20.89 4.97
C LEU A 377 -4.68 19.55 4.95
N CYS A 378 -5.61 19.36 4.00
CA CYS A 378 -6.48 18.19 3.92
C CYS A 378 -7.08 17.84 5.30
N GLY A 379 -7.79 18.79 5.93
CA GLY A 379 -8.50 18.59 7.20
C GLY A 379 -7.67 18.47 8.48
N THR A 380 -6.34 18.32 8.43
CA THR A 380 -5.47 18.22 9.61
C THR A 380 -4.41 19.32 9.66
N THR A 381 -3.90 19.60 10.86
CA THR A 381 -2.80 20.56 11.04
C THR A 381 -1.47 19.83 10.88
N VAL A 382 -0.60 20.35 10.01
CA VAL A 382 0.73 19.82 9.75
C VAL A 382 1.77 20.90 10.00
N SER A 383 2.95 20.51 10.54
CA SER A 383 4.06 21.40 10.85
C SER A 383 5.42 20.77 10.55
N ARG A 384 5.45 19.57 10.00
CA ARG A 384 6.67 18.78 9.74
C ARG A 384 6.54 18.02 8.42
N ALA A 385 7.65 17.97 7.64
CA ALA A 385 7.76 17.15 6.45
C ALA A 385 9.19 16.63 6.28
N THR A 386 9.36 15.40 5.79
CA THR A 386 10.71 14.88 5.53
C THR A 386 11.37 15.59 4.36
N LEU A 387 12.69 15.84 4.47
CA LEU A 387 13.56 16.32 3.39
C LEU A 387 14.49 15.21 2.88
N HIS A 388 14.24 13.97 3.26
CA HIS A 388 14.90 12.76 2.79
C HIS A 388 16.42 12.70 3.02
N ASN A 389 17.21 13.55 2.35
CA ASN A 389 18.68 13.60 2.39
C ASN A 389 19.21 14.97 1.90
N GLN A 390 20.53 15.12 1.82
CA GLN A 390 21.17 16.36 1.33
C GLN A 390 20.83 16.65 -0.13
N ASP A 391 20.81 15.62 -1.00
CA ASP A 391 20.55 15.82 -2.43
C ASP A 391 19.17 16.43 -2.66
N PHE A 392 18.16 16.00 -1.92
CA PHE A 392 16.81 16.56 -1.99
C PHE A 392 16.77 18.03 -1.50
N ILE A 393 17.59 18.37 -0.49
CA ILE A 393 17.76 19.76 -0.01
C ILE A 393 18.39 20.61 -1.11
N ASP A 394 19.42 20.09 -1.76
CA ASP A 394 20.17 20.79 -2.83
C ASP A 394 19.29 20.96 -4.09
N ASP A 395 18.55 19.93 -4.50
CA ASP A 395 17.62 19.97 -5.65
C ASP A 395 16.53 21.03 -5.47
N LEU A 396 16.00 21.17 -4.26
CA LEU A 396 15.04 22.24 -3.91
C LEU A 396 15.70 23.61 -3.69
N ASP A 397 17.01 23.64 -3.47
CA ASP A 397 17.74 24.82 -2.97
C ASP A 397 17.04 25.41 -1.72
N ILE A 398 16.65 24.54 -0.78
CA ILE A 398 15.86 24.93 0.41
C ILE A 398 16.75 25.53 1.48
N ARG A 399 16.31 26.65 2.09
CA ARG A 399 17.04 27.38 3.12
C ARG A 399 16.12 27.72 4.29
N ILE A 400 16.68 27.77 5.49
CA ILE A 400 15.91 28.17 6.68
C ILE A 400 15.40 29.60 6.49
N GLY A 401 14.13 29.84 6.78
CA GLY A 401 13.43 31.09 6.56
C GLY A 401 12.72 31.20 5.21
N ASP A 402 12.91 30.25 4.29
CA ASP A 402 12.18 30.22 3.00
C ASP A 402 10.67 30.05 3.21
N THR A 403 9.91 30.60 2.28
CA THR A 403 8.52 30.19 2.06
C THR A 403 8.52 28.93 1.21
N ILE A 404 7.95 27.85 1.73
CA ILE A 404 7.87 26.55 1.08
C ILE A 404 6.42 26.20 0.74
N VAL A 405 6.21 25.52 -0.35
CA VAL A 405 4.91 24.94 -0.71
C VAL A 405 4.87 23.50 -0.21
N VAL A 406 3.89 23.22 0.63
CA VAL A 406 3.67 21.89 1.24
C VAL A 406 2.37 21.31 0.73
N TYR A 407 2.37 20.03 0.45
CA TYR A 407 1.21 19.23 0.12
C TYR A 407 1.24 17.92 0.91
N LYS A 408 0.13 17.21 0.95
CA LYS A 408 0.11 15.87 1.49
C LYS A 408 0.13 14.84 0.36
N SER A 409 1.12 13.99 0.40
CA SER A 409 1.15 12.77 -0.40
C SER A 409 0.12 11.80 0.16
N GLY A 410 -0.85 11.40 -0.65
CA GLY A 410 -1.94 10.52 -0.23
C GLY A 410 -2.90 11.12 0.79
N GLU A 411 -3.02 12.45 0.81
CA GLU A 411 -3.77 13.17 1.84
C GLU A 411 -3.32 12.88 3.29
N ILE A 412 -2.20 12.15 3.44
CA ILE A 412 -1.67 11.66 4.72
C ILE A 412 -0.31 12.27 5.04
N ILE A 413 0.69 12.08 4.17
CA ILE A 413 2.11 12.38 4.47
C ILE A 413 2.49 13.75 3.95
N PRO A 414 2.83 14.73 4.83
CA PRO A 414 3.29 16.03 4.40
C PRO A 414 4.62 15.94 3.64
N LYS A 415 4.70 16.57 2.47
CA LYS A 415 5.92 16.70 1.65
C LYS A 415 6.12 18.15 1.24
N VAL A 416 7.38 18.54 1.10
CA VAL A 416 7.75 19.83 0.51
C VAL A 416 7.81 19.65 -1.00
N LYS A 417 7.02 20.45 -1.75
CA LYS A 417 6.97 20.41 -3.20
C LYS A 417 8.03 21.28 -3.84
N ARG A 418 8.12 22.53 -3.39
CA ARG A 418 9.04 23.53 -3.91
C ARG A 418 9.26 24.68 -2.94
N VAL A 419 10.26 25.49 -3.21
CA VAL A 419 10.54 26.77 -2.55
C VAL A 419 9.94 27.90 -3.40
N VAL A 420 9.35 28.91 -2.73
CA VAL A 420 8.88 30.14 -3.36
C VAL A 420 10.05 31.14 -3.36
N LYS A 421 10.90 31.07 -4.39
CA LYS A 421 12.17 31.83 -4.44
C LYS A 421 11.96 33.35 -4.41
N GLU A 422 10.81 33.80 -4.90
CA GLU A 422 10.41 35.23 -4.94
C GLU A 422 10.19 35.80 -3.52
N LYS A 423 9.88 34.94 -2.54
CA LYS A 423 9.64 35.29 -1.14
C LYS A 423 10.84 34.99 -0.24
N ARG A 424 11.99 34.64 -0.81
CA ARG A 424 13.20 34.27 -0.08
C ARG A 424 13.81 35.45 0.66
N PRO A 425 14.16 35.29 1.94
CA PRO A 425 14.91 36.34 2.69
C PRO A 425 16.27 36.59 2.05
N ALA A 426 16.66 37.88 1.92
CA ALA A 426 17.92 38.29 1.28
C ALA A 426 19.18 37.67 1.93
N ASN A 427 19.15 37.40 3.24
CA ASN A 427 20.29 36.89 4.01
C ASN A 427 20.25 35.36 4.21
N SER A 428 19.42 34.63 3.47
CA SER A 428 19.33 33.17 3.58
C SER A 428 20.60 32.50 3.01
N VAL A 429 21.10 31.49 3.70
CA VAL A 429 22.26 30.71 3.27
C VAL A 429 21.85 29.29 2.94
N PRO A 430 22.49 28.63 1.94
CA PRO A 430 22.24 27.21 1.64
C PRO A 430 22.41 26.36 2.89
N TYR A 431 21.49 25.37 3.06
CA TYR A 431 21.56 24.45 4.19
C TYR A 431 22.39 23.22 3.83
N VAL A 432 23.38 22.93 4.68
CA VAL A 432 24.24 21.75 4.51
C VAL A 432 24.20 20.93 5.80
N ILE A 433 23.93 19.63 5.66
CA ILE A 433 24.05 18.69 6.77
C ILE A 433 25.54 18.59 7.13
N GLY A 434 25.86 18.90 8.37
CA GLY A 434 27.25 18.92 8.84
C GLY A 434 27.94 17.55 8.79
N ASP A 435 29.26 17.58 8.90
CA ASP A 435 30.13 16.38 8.92
C ASP A 435 30.18 15.68 10.30
N ARG A 436 29.31 16.09 11.22
CA ARG A 436 29.20 15.58 12.58
C ARG A 436 27.79 15.05 12.87
N CYS A 437 27.75 13.94 13.60
CA CYS A 437 26.48 13.36 14.07
C CYS A 437 25.80 14.33 15.06
N PRO A 438 24.52 14.69 14.87
CA PRO A 438 23.81 15.62 15.75
C PRO A 438 23.60 15.08 17.17
N VAL A 439 23.77 13.77 17.38
CA VAL A 439 23.51 13.11 18.69
C VAL A 439 24.81 12.82 19.45
N CYS A 440 25.83 12.28 18.79
CA CYS A 440 27.05 11.84 19.49
C CYS A 440 28.32 12.58 19.06
N ASN A 441 28.20 13.55 18.17
CA ASN A 441 29.30 14.38 17.65
C ASN A 441 30.45 13.62 16.94
N ALA A 442 30.28 12.31 16.67
CA ALA A 442 31.20 11.53 15.87
C ALA A 442 31.15 11.95 14.39
N PRO A 443 32.19 11.65 13.59
CA PRO A 443 32.14 11.93 12.17
C PRO A 443 30.90 11.33 11.49
N ALA A 444 30.30 12.12 10.60
CA ALA A 444 29.21 11.72 9.74
C ALA A 444 29.69 11.77 8.30
N ILE A 445 29.63 10.66 7.58
CA ILE A 445 30.21 10.52 6.24
C ILE A 445 29.17 10.06 5.23
N ARG A 446 29.39 10.45 3.97
CA ARG A 446 28.65 9.94 2.84
C ARG A 446 29.38 8.71 2.30
N GLU A 447 28.71 7.57 2.18
CA GLU A 447 29.30 6.33 1.69
C GLU A 447 29.25 6.28 0.14
N GLY A 448 30.36 6.55 -0.51
CA GLY A 448 30.47 6.51 -1.97
C GLY A 448 29.48 7.44 -2.67
N ASN A 449 28.74 6.93 -3.67
CA ASN A 449 27.73 7.68 -4.42
C ASN A 449 26.33 7.65 -3.77
N ASN A 450 26.19 7.13 -2.55
CA ASN A 450 24.90 7.11 -1.87
C ASN A 450 24.49 8.53 -1.44
N ALA A 451 23.20 8.83 -1.56
CA ALA A 451 22.62 10.10 -1.08
C ALA A 451 22.63 10.25 0.45
N ASP A 452 22.89 9.17 1.18
CA ASP A 452 22.75 9.09 2.63
C ASP A 452 24.04 9.48 3.36
N ILE A 453 23.93 10.41 4.31
CA ILE A 453 24.99 10.72 5.27
C ILE A 453 24.76 9.87 6.52
N LYS A 454 25.80 9.17 7.01
CA LYS A 454 25.71 8.25 8.14
C LYS A 454 26.69 8.56 9.26
N CYS A 455 26.22 8.47 10.49
CA CYS A 455 27.06 8.49 11.67
C CYS A 455 27.97 7.25 11.70
N THR A 456 29.29 7.44 11.86
CA THR A 456 30.28 6.37 11.91
C THR A 456 30.36 5.66 13.28
N ASN A 457 29.88 6.29 14.35
CA ASN A 457 29.93 5.72 15.68
C ASN A 457 28.94 4.55 15.82
N HIS A 458 29.45 3.34 16.03
CA HIS A 458 28.63 2.13 16.28
C HIS A 458 27.85 2.22 17.60
N SER A 459 28.41 2.88 18.61
CA SER A 459 27.80 3.07 19.93
C SER A 459 27.01 4.38 20.05
N CYS A 460 26.52 4.94 18.95
CA CYS A 460 25.70 6.15 18.97
C CYS A 460 24.39 5.89 19.74
N PRO A 461 24.06 6.71 20.77
CA PRO A 461 22.84 6.52 21.57
C PRO A 461 21.56 6.42 20.74
N SER A 462 21.43 7.21 19.68
CA SER A 462 20.27 7.16 18.81
C SER A 462 20.17 5.84 18.03
N LYS A 463 21.30 5.26 17.58
CA LYS A 463 21.31 3.94 16.97
C LYS A 463 20.83 2.88 17.97
N LEU A 464 21.32 2.93 19.21
CA LEU A 464 20.92 2.02 20.27
C LEU A 464 19.41 2.10 20.53
N VAL A 465 18.87 3.29 20.76
CA VAL A 465 17.43 3.51 20.96
C VAL A 465 16.61 2.91 19.80
N ARG A 466 16.99 3.20 18.56
CA ARG A 466 16.27 2.69 17.38
C ARG A 466 16.40 1.17 17.20
N ASN A 467 17.55 0.59 17.55
CA ASN A 467 17.74 -0.86 17.56
C ASN A 467 16.85 -1.55 18.61
N ILE A 468 16.76 -0.96 19.81
CA ILE A 468 15.88 -1.49 20.87
C ILE A 468 14.42 -1.38 20.47
N VAL A 469 13.98 -0.24 19.90
CA VAL A 469 12.61 -0.08 19.41
C VAL A 469 12.27 -1.13 18.34
N ASN A 470 13.21 -1.43 17.43
CA ASN A 470 13.04 -2.53 16.48
C ASN A 470 12.96 -3.88 17.17
N PHE A 471 13.85 -4.14 18.14
CA PHE A 471 13.94 -5.41 18.88
C PHE A 471 12.63 -5.72 19.62
N VAL A 472 12.06 -4.73 20.30
CA VAL A 472 10.81 -4.90 21.07
C VAL A 472 9.54 -4.83 20.22
N GLY A 473 9.68 -4.51 18.95
CA GLY A 473 8.57 -4.32 18.01
C GLY A 473 7.72 -5.57 17.75
N ARG A 474 6.49 -5.36 17.27
CA ARG A 474 5.49 -6.43 17.06
C ARG A 474 5.97 -7.56 16.13
N ASP A 475 6.71 -7.22 15.07
CA ASP A 475 7.23 -8.19 14.11
C ASP A 475 8.55 -8.86 14.55
N ALA A 476 9.12 -8.39 15.65
CA ALA A 476 10.32 -8.89 16.31
C ALA A 476 9.95 -9.61 17.62
N MET A 477 10.53 -9.24 18.76
CA MET A 477 10.27 -9.89 20.05
C MET A 477 8.90 -9.56 20.66
N ASP A 478 8.11 -8.68 20.07
CA ASP A 478 6.73 -8.31 20.47
C ASP A 478 6.56 -8.05 21.97
N ILE A 479 7.41 -7.21 22.54
CA ILE A 479 7.36 -6.83 23.95
C ILE A 479 6.33 -5.73 24.13
N LYS A 480 5.10 -6.11 24.47
CA LYS A 480 3.98 -5.19 24.60
C LYS A 480 4.19 -4.14 25.67
N GLY A 481 3.86 -2.89 25.34
CA GLY A 481 3.99 -1.76 26.28
C GLY A 481 5.40 -1.16 26.33
N PHE A 482 6.37 -1.69 25.60
CA PHE A 482 7.73 -1.14 25.54
C PHE A 482 7.87 -0.11 24.40
N GLY A 483 7.24 1.03 24.59
CA GLY A 483 7.25 2.14 23.60
C GLY A 483 8.54 2.95 23.59
N LEU A 484 8.69 3.82 22.56
CA LEU A 484 9.87 4.66 22.34
C LEU A 484 10.25 5.48 23.60
N ALA A 485 9.28 6.09 24.27
CA ALA A 485 9.54 6.93 25.46
C ALA A 485 10.23 6.14 26.60
N TYR A 486 9.80 4.90 26.84
CA TYR A 486 10.47 4.05 27.84
C TYR A 486 11.87 3.63 27.41
N VAL A 487 12.06 3.33 26.12
CA VAL A 487 13.38 3.00 25.58
C VAL A 487 14.32 4.17 25.74
N GLU A 488 13.93 5.38 25.36
CA GLU A 488 14.73 6.60 25.51
C GLU A 488 15.10 6.87 26.96
N THR A 489 14.13 6.75 27.87
CA THR A 489 14.36 6.93 29.32
C THR A 489 15.36 5.91 29.88
N LEU A 490 15.16 4.63 29.56
CA LEU A 490 16.02 3.55 30.09
C LEU A 490 17.45 3.61 29.52
N VAL A 491 17.61 3.99 28.27
CA VAL A 491 18.93 4.21 27.64
C VAL A 491 19.60 5.44 28.23
N SER A 492 18.90 6.57 28.38
CA SER A 492 19.47 7.81 28.93
C SER A 492 19.91 7.67 30.38
N LEU A 493 19.19 6.87 31.17
CA LEU A 493 19.54 6.56 32.56
C LEU A 493 20.59 5.44 32.69
N GLY A 494 21.05 4.85 31.59
CA GLY A 494 22.09 3.82 31.56
C GLY A 494 21.63 2.43 32.01
N TYR A 495 20.30 2.17 32.09
CA TYR A 495 19.76 0.85 32.39
C TYR A 495 19.96 -0.12 31.23
N ILE A 496 19.93 0.36 29.99
CA ILE A 496 20.09 -0.42 28.76
C ILE A 496 21.26 0.16 27.97
N LYS A 497 22.29 -0.66 27.74
CA LYS A 497 23.49 -0.36 26.97
C LYS A 497 23.60 -1.23 25.70
N ASP A 498 22.96 -2.39 25.71
CA ASP A 498 22.81 -3.27 24.55
C ASP A 498 21.43 -4.00 24.57
N LEU A 499 21.13 -4.79 23.56
CA LEU A 499 19.83 -5.47 23.42
C LEU A 499 19.56 -6.48 24.54
N SER A 500 20.61 -7.08 25.10
CA SER A 500 20.49 -8.11 26.16
C SER A 500 20.09 -7.52 27.50
N ASP A 501 20.45 -6.27 27.79
CA ASP A 501 20.14 -5.59 29.05
C ASP A 501 18.61 -5.44 29.27
N ILE A 502 17.81 -5.55 28.23
CA ILE A 502 16.35 -5.59 28.30
C ILE A 502 15.89 -6.67 29.28
N TYR A 503 16.49 -7.86 29.17
CA TYR A 503 16.14 -9.02 30.03
C TYR A 503 16.70 -8.93 31.44
N GLY A 504 17.73 -8.10 31.65
CA GLY A 504 18.26 -7.79 32.99
C GLY A 504 17.43 -6.75 33.77
N LEU A 505 16.43 -6.10 33.13
CA LEU A 505 15.57 -5.14 33.83
C LEU A 505 14.73 -5.80 34.95
N ILE A 506 14.47 -7.10 34.84
CA ILE A 506 13.69 -7.84 35.82
C ILE A 506 14.37 -7.82 37.22
N ASP A 507 15.69 -7.91 37.23
CA ASP A 507 16.49 -7.90 38.46
C ASP A 507 16.50 -6.49 39.12
N LYS A 508 16.17 -5.47 38.36
CA LYS A 508 16.14 -4.06 38.81
C LYS A 508 14.73 -3.56 39.16
N ARG A 509 13.76 -4.47 39.29
CA ARG A 509 12.34 -4.13 39.52
C ARG A 509 12.15 -3.08 40.63
N GLN A 510 12.75 -3.30 41.80
CA GLN A 510 12.60 -2.43 42.95
C GLN A 510 13.16 -1.00 42.64
N GLU A 511 14.34 -0.93 42.05
CA GLU A 511 14.97 0.34 41.66
C GLU A 511 14.15 1.12 40.63
N LEU A 512 13.56 0.41 39.64
CA LEU A 512 12.69 1.01 38.64
C LEU A 512 11.41 1.58 39.25
N LEU A 513 10.87 0.94 40.27
CA LEU A 513 9.70 1.40 41.03
C LEU A 513 10.04 2.62 41.92
N ASP A 514 11.12 2.55 42.67
CA ASP A 514 11.54 3.63 43.58
C ASP A 514 11.81 4.93 42.83
N LYS A 515 12.42 4.82 41.66
CA LYS A 515 12.70 5.96 40.75
C LYS A 515 11.58 6.28 39.79
N LYS A 516 10.47 5.52 39.79
CA LYS A 516 9.33 5.66 38.88
C LYS A 516 9.70 5.73 37.39
N VAL A 517 10.73 4.98 36.98
CA VAL A 517 11.30 5.04 35.62
C VAL A 517 10.27 4.63 34.55
N ILE A 518 9.47 3.61 34.84
CA ILE A 518 8.43 3.04 33.95
C ILE A 518 7.04 3.46 34.42
N GLY A 519 6.95 4.04 35.61
CA GLY A 519 5.71 4.45 36.28
C GLY A 519 5.42 3.70 37.55
N LEU A 520 4.16 3.42 37.87
CA LEU A 520 3.75 2.73 39.09
C LEU A 520 3.82 1.20 38.95
N VAL A 521 3.57 0.47 40.06
CA VAL A 521 3.66 -0.99 40.17
C VAL A 521 3.03 -1.71 38.98
N LYS A 522 1.80 -1.39 38.63
CA LYS A 522 1.05 -2.07 37.54
C LYS A 522 1.73 -1.93 36.17
N SER A 523 2.20 -0.73 35.80
CA SER A 523 2.88 -0.50 34.52
C SER A 523 4.25 -1.16 34.45
N THR A 524 4.99 -1.11 35.55
CA THR A 524 6.29 -1.76 35.68
C THR A 524 6.16 -3.28 35.57
N ASP A 525 5.25 -3.89 36.36
CA ASP A 525 5.03 -5.34 36.34
C ASP A 525 4.51 -5.84 35.00
N ASN A 526 3.59 -5.11 34.35
CA ASN A 526 3.11 -5.45 33.00
C ASN A 526 4.24 -5.47 31.97
N LEU A 527 5.15 -4.49 32.02
CA LEU A 527 6.29 -4.46 31.10
C LEU A 527 7.29 -5.60 31.40
N LEU A 528 7.66 -5.82 32.67
CA LEU A 528 8.57 -6.90 33.06
C LEU A 528 8.00 -8.28 32.69
N ASN A 529 6.70 -8.49 32.90
CA ASN A 529 6.02 -9.73 32.49
C ASN A 529 6.02 -9.91 30.96
N ALA A 530 5.86 -8.83 30.19
CA ALA A 530 5.94 -8.88 28.72
C ALA A 530 7.37 -9.22 28.25
N ILE A 531 8.39 -8.69 28.91
CA ILE A 531 9.80 -9.03 28.66
C ILE A 531 10.02 -10.52 28.93
N GLU A 532 9.60 -11.03 30.09
CA GLU A 532 9.77 -12.44 30.45
C GLU A 532 9.07 -13.38 29.48
N LYS A 533 7.83 -13.06 29.11
CA LYS A 533 7.06 -13.83 28.12
C LYS A 533 7.77 -13.89 26.77
N SER A 534 8.45 -12.83 26.36
CA SER A 534 9.11 -12.74 25.06
C SER A 534 10.30 -13.72 24.92
N LYS A 535 10.88 -14.22 26.02
CA LYS A 535 11.96 -15.22 26.00
C LYS A 535 11.55 -16.50 25.25
N ASN A 536 10.27 -16.85 25.31
CA ASN A 536 9.73 -18.05 24.68
C ASN A 536 9.34 -17.86 23.20
N ASN A 537 9.63 -16.71 22.58
CA ASN A 537 9.35 -16.49 21.18
C ASN A 537 10.22 -17.38 20.29
N ASP A 538 9.70 -17.69 19.09
CA ASP A 538 10.42 -18.44 18.06
C ASP A 538 11.70 -17.71 17.61
N ALA A 539 12.78 -18.47 17.36
CA ALA A 539 14.07 -17.91 16.95
C ALA A 539 14.02 -17.06 15.67
N SER A 540 13.03 -17.23 14.80
CA SER A 540 12.84 -16.37 13.63
C SER A 540 12.46 -14.94 14.02
N LYS A 541 11.72 -14.76 15.12
CA LYS A 541 11.42 -13.44 15.69
C LYS A 541 12.68 -12.81 16.28
N LEU A 542 13.49 -13.61 16.99
CA LEU A 542 14.78 -13.15 17.49
C LEU A 542 15.69 -12.72 16.34
N LEU A 543 15.82 -13.53 15.28
CA LEU A 543 16.64 -13.19 14.12
C LEU A 543 16.18 -11.90 13.44
N THR A 544 14.85 -11.72 13.30
CA THR A 544 14.26 -10.47 12.79
C THR A 544 14.62 -9.28 13.68
N SER A 545 14.62 -9.47 15.01
CA SER A 545 14.87 -8.44 16.01
C SER A 545 16.31 -7.95 16.03
N LEU A 546 17.28 -8.79 15.66
CA LEU A 546 18.71 -8.43 15.59
C LEU A 546 19.00 -7.36 14.54
N GLY A 547 18.08 -7.13 13.59
CA GLY A 547 18.15 -6.03 12.65
C GLY A 547 19.25 -6.13 11.60
N ILE A 548 19.61 -7.36 11.22
CA ILE A 548 20.59 -7.63 10.14
C ILE A 548 20.07 -7.03 8.84
N SER A 549 20.92 -6.30 8.12
CA SER A 549 20.54 -5.66 6.85
C SER A 549 19.99 -6.67 5.85
N ASN A 550 18.87 -6.34 5.21
CA ASN A 550 18.17 -7.18 4.24
C ASN A 550 17.63 -8.52 4.79
N VAL A 551 17.59 -8.70 6.12
CA VAL A 551 16.99 -9.88 6.78
C VAL A 551 15.72 -9.41 7.50
N GLY A 552 14.60 -9.44 6.79
CA GLY A 552 13.26 -9.18 7.35
C GLY A 552 12.59 -10.46 7.85
N LYS A 553 11.32 -10.35 8.25
CA LYS A 553 10.52 -11.45 8.84
C LYS A 553 10.46 -12.71 7.96
N SER A 554 10.26 -12.57 6.64
CA SER A 554 10.21 -13.70 5.70
C SER A 554 11.57 -14.40 5.60
N ALA A 555 12.63 -13.63 5.35
CA ALA A 555 14.00 -14.16 5.28
C ALA A 555 14.41 -14.84 6.58
N ALA A 556 14.07 -14.25 7.74
CA ALA A 556 14.36 -14.85 9.05
C ALA A 556 13.65 -16.20 9.25
N LYS A 557 12.37 -16.31 8.82
CA LYS A 557 11.66 -17.60 8.86
C LYS A 557 12.34 -18.65 7.97
N ASN A 558 12.68 -18.30 6.72
CA ASN A 558 13.33 -19.22 5.79
C ASN A 558 14.69 -19.70 6.32
N LEU A 559 15.49 -18.77 6.87
CA LEU A 559 16.78 -19.09 7.51
C LEU A 559 16.60 -20.03 8.69
N MET A 560 15.66 -19.74 9.60
CA MET A 560 15.45 -20.57 10.79
C MET A 560 14.87 -21.94 10.42
N LYS A 561 14.02 -22.04 9.39
CA LYS A 561 13.54 -23.34 8.89
C LYS A 561 14.71 -24.21 8.43
N LYS A 562 15.74 -23.66 7.77
CA LYS A 562 16.91 -24.41 7.30
C LYS A 562 17.91 -24.70 8.42
N PHE A 563 18.28 -23.68 9.20
CA PHE A 563 19.36 -23.81 10.20
C PHE A 563 18.88 -24.26 11.58
N LYS A 564 17.58 -24.25 11.86
CA LYS A 564 16.93 -24.70 13.09
C LYS A 564 17.30 -23.94 14.36
N SER A 565 18.45 -23.28 14.42
CA SER A 565 18.90 -22.47 15.55
C SER A 565 19.78 -21.29 15.13
N ILE A 566 19.85 -20.29 15.99
CA ILE A 566 20.79 -19.16 15.83
C ILE A 566 22.23 -19.64 15.84
N ASP A 567 22.59 -20.62 16.70
CA ASP A 567 23.94 -21.16 16.78
C ASP A 567 24.37 -21.80 15.44
N ASN A 568 23.49 -22.56 14.79
CA ASN A 568 23.79 -23.15 13.48
C ASN A 568 23.92 -22.07 12.39
N LEU A 569 23.06 -21.06 12.43
CA LEU A 569 23.14 -19.94 11.47
C LEU A 569 24.42 -19.14 11.63
N MET A 570 24.91 -18.92 12.84
CA MET A 570 26.16 -18.23 13.13
C MET A 570 27.39 -18.91 12.50
N ASN A 571 27.33 -20.23 12.28
CA ASN A 571 28.39 -21.05 11.71
C ASN A 571 28.14 -21.39 10.23
N ALA A 572 27.08 -20.87 9.62
CA ALA A 572 26.72 -21.14 8.24
C ALA A 572 27.75 -20.56 7.26
N SER A 573 28.10 -21.33 6.23
CA SER A 573 28.93 -20.87 5.13
C SER A 573 28.13 -20.01 4.14
N TYR A 574 28.83 -19.20 3.35
CA TYR A 574 28.21 -18.41 2.28
C TYR A 574 27.40 -19.29 1.31
N ALA A 575 27.95 -20.45 0.90
CA ALA A 575 27.25 -21.37 0.00
C ALA A 575 25.93 -21.88 0.59
N GLN A 576 25.89 -22.21 1.89
CA GLN A 576 24.68 -22.64 2.56
C GLN A 576 23.64 -21.52 2.69
N LEU A 577 24.07 -20.26 2.86
CA LEU A 577 23.17 -19.13 2.98
C LEU A 577 22.45 -18.81 1.66
N ILE A 578 23.17 -18.80 0.53
CA ILE A 578 22.57 -18.50 -0.79
C ILE A 578 21.60 -19.58 -1.29
N GLU A 579 21.65 -20.79 -0.75
CA GLU A 579 20.67 -21.85 -1.02
C GLU A 579 19.30 -21.58 -0.36
N VAL A 580 19.22 -20.65 0.58
CA VAL A 580 17.95 -20.29 1.24
C VAL A 580 17.13 -19.37 0.32
N ASN A 581 15.86 -19.69 0.13
CA ASN A 581 14.95 -18.85 -0.63
C ASN A 581 14.95 -17.39 -0.10
N ASP A 582 14.95 -16.41 -0.99
CA ASP A 582 14.97 -14.96 -0.71
C ASP A 582 16.29 -14.44 -0.09
N ILE A 583 17.36 -15.24 -0.07
CA ILE A 583 18.70 -14.84 0.36
C ILE A 583 19.63 -14.77 -0.86
N GLY A 584 19.95 -13.55 -1.28
CA GLY A 584 20.97 -13.27 -2.30
C GLY A 584 22.31 -12.89 -1.67
N ASP A 585 23.32 -12.60 -2.54
CA ASP A 585 24.69 -12.29 -2.15
C ASP A 585 24.79 -11.20 -1.08
N ILE A 586 24.01 -10.11 -1.23
CA ILE A 586 24.02 -8.97 -0.32
C ILE A 586 23.53 -9.38 1.08
N SER A 587 22.47 -10.17 1.15
CA SER A 587 21.90 -10.65 2.42
C SER A 587 22.84 -11.67 3.10
N ALA A 588 23.40 -12.61 2.32
CA ALA A 588 24.35 -13.60 2.82
C ALA A 588 25.59 -12.93 3.43
N MET A 589 26.17 -11.95 2.75
CA MET A 589 27.31 -11.18 3.25
C MET A 589 26.96 -10.36 4.49
N ALA A 590 25.76 -9.77 4.55
CA ALA A 590 25.28 -9.05 5.73
C ALA A 590 25.19 -9.96 6.96
N ILE A 591 24.66 -11.18 6.80
CA ILE A 591 24.56 -12.20 7.86
C ILE A 591 25.96 -12.59 8.35
N ILE A 592 26.87 -12.94 7.44
CA ILE A 592 28.25 -13.32 7.79
C ILE A 592 28.95 -12.20 8.55
N ASN A 593 28.87 -10.96 8.06
CA ASN A 593 29.51 -9.81 8.69
C ASN A 593 28.93 -9.51 10.07
N TYR A 594 27.61 -9.66 10.22
CA TYR A 594 26.95 -9.49 11.52
C TYR A 594 27.49 -10.46 12.57
N PHE A 595 27.57 -11.74 12.24
CA PHE A 595 28.04 -12.78 13.17
C PHE A 595 29.56 -12.88 13.29
N LYS A 596 30.33 -12.27 12.39
CA LYS A 596 31.79 -12.09 12.55
C LYS A 596 32.15 -11.01 13.56
N ASN A 597 31.25 -10.06 13.82
CA ASN A 597 31.50 -9.01 14.80
C ASN A 597 31.47 -9.58 16.23
N PRO A 598 32.56 -9.41 17.02
CA PRO A 598 32.65 -9.95 18.38
C PRO A 598 31.57 -9.36 19.30
N ASP A 599 31.25 -8.06 19.17
CA ASP A 599 30.26 -7.41 20.02
C ASP A 599 28.87 -8.02 19.84
N ASN A 600 28.49 -8.33 18.60
CA ASN A 600 27.21 -8.97 18.32
C ASN A 600 27.15 -10.39 18.91
N ARG A 601 28.26 -11.14 18.86
CA ARG A 601 28.33 -12.47 19.50
C ARG A 601 28.17 -12.39 21.01
N ILE A 602 28.82 -11.42 21.66
CA ILE A 602 28.66 -11.18 23.09
C ILE A 602 27.19 -10.90 23.44
N VAL A 603 26.49 -10.09 22.65
CA VAL A 603 25.06 -9.82 22.88
C VAL A 603 24.23 -11.10 22.75
N ILE A 604 24.49 -11.93 21.73
CA ILE A 604 23.78 -13.21 21.55
C ILE A 604 24.04 -14.17 22.72
N ASP A 605 25.28 -14.28 23.17
CA ASP A 605 25.63 -15.12 24.33
C ASP A 605 24.94 -14.65 25.61
N LYS A 606 24.86 -13.33 25.83
CA LYS A 606 24.11 -12.77 26.95
C LYS A 606 22.60 -13.06 26.83
N LEU A 607 22.00 -12.91 25.64
CA LEU A 607 20.60 -13.25 25.41
C LEU A 607 20.32 -14.72 25.73
N LYS A 608 21.23 -15.62 25.33
CA LYS A 608 21.16 -17.04 25.62
C LYS A 608 21.25 -17.31 27.13
N ASN A 609 22.14 -16.60 27.83
CA ASN A 609 22.30 -16.71 29.28
C ASN A 609 21.07 -16.21 30.07
N TYR A 610 20.34 -15.22 29.51
CA TYR A 610 19.05 -14.78 30.05
C TYR A 610 17.89 -15.74 29.74
N GLY A 611 18.13 -16.85 29.02
CA GLY A 611 17.14 -17.86 28.70
C GLY A 611 16.25 -17.51 27.50
N VAL A 612 16.70 -16.62 26.62
CA VAL A 612 15.97 -16.33 25.36
C VAL A 612 16.08 -17.54 24.43
N ASN A 613 14.98 -17.97 23.85
CA ASN A 613 14.92 -19.11 22.94
C ASN A 613 15.74 -18.88 21.67
N MET A 614 16.73 -19.72 21.42
CA MET A 614 17.62 -19.70 20.26
C MET A 614 17.22 -20.69 19.16
N LYS A 615 16.13 -21.42 19.33
CA LYS A 615 15.70 -22.48 18.42
C LYS A 615 14.35 -22.18 17.80
N ILE A 616 14.11 -22.74 16.62
CA ILE A 616 12.77 -22.78 16.05
C ILE A 616 11.87 -23.59 16.99
N ILE A 617 10.65 -23.11 17.15
CA ILE A 617 9.60 -23.88 17.83
C ILE A 617 9.04 -24.83 16.77
N GLU A 618 9.48 -26.08 16.83
CA GLU A 618 8.92 -27.13 15.96
C GLU A 618 7.54 -27.50 16.51
N ASP A 619 6.52 -27.45 15.67
CA ASP A 619 5.25 -28.10 15.96
C ASP A 619 5.52 -29.61 15.96
N GLU A 620 5.25 -30.29 17.05
CA GLU A 620 5.49 -31.74 17.23
C GLU A 620 4.82 -32.60 16.13
N ASP A 621 3.82 -32.06 15.44
CA ASP A 621 3.11 -32.67 14.30
C ASP A 621 3.63 -32.21 12.93
N SER A 622 4.74 -31.47 12.82
CA SER A 622 5.28 -31.08 11.50
C SER A 622 6.22 -32.18 10.96
N ASP A 623 6.03 -32.51 9.70
CA ASP A 623 6.92 -33.42 8.97
C ASP A 623 7.26 -32.85 7.60
N ASP A 624 8.14 -33.51 6.85
CA ASP A 624 8.62 -33.04 5.55
C ASP A 624 8.00 -33.85 4.37
N ARG A 625 6.82 -34.51 4.58
CA ARG A 625 6.20 -35.36 3.54
C ARG A 625 5.82 -34.62 2.27
N PHE A 626 5.67 -33.31 2.32
CA PHE A 626 5.43 -32.44 1.15
C PHE A 626 6.66 -31.65 0.72
N ASP A 627 7.87 -31.98 1.22
CA ASP A 627 9.08 -31.28 0.83
C ASP A 627 9.30 -31.33 -0.69
N GLY A 628 9.71 -30.20 -1.28
CA GLY A 628 9.85 -30.05 -2.73
C GLY A 628 8.52 -29.96 -3.51
N MET A 629 7.36 -30.15 -2.88
CA MET A 629 6.06 -30.07 -3.55
C MET A 629 5.48 -28.65 -3.48
N THR A 630 4.95 -28.19 -4.61
CA THR A 630 4.23 -26.90 -4.69
C THR A 630 2.75 -27.15 -4.86
N PHE A 631 1.96 -26.61 -3.94
CA PHE A 631 0.51 -26.68 -3.95
C PHE A 631 -0.08 -25.33 -4.36
N VAL A 632 -1.23 -25.38 -5.02
CA VAL A 632 -2.07 -24.19 -5.24
C VAL A 632 -3.45 -24.51 -4.65
N VAL A 633 -3.95 -23.65 -3.77
CA VAL A 633 -5.27 -23.80 -3.16
C VAL A 633 -6.27 -22.89 -3.90
N THR A 634 -7.42 -23.44 -4.28
CA THR A 634 -8.45 -22.71 -5.03
C THR A 634 -9.86 -23.22 -4.68
N GLY A 635 -10.87 -22.41 -4.93
CA GLY A 635 -12.25 -22.74 -4.58
C GLY A 635 -12.57 -22.63 -3.10
N THR A 636 -13.78 -23.04 -2.70
CA THR A 636 -14.24 -23.12 -1.31
C THR A 636 -14.11 -24.56 -0.85
N LEU A 637 -13.26 -24.79 0.15
CA LEU A 637 -13.11 -26.10 0.75
C LEU A 637 -14.27 -26.38 1.71
N PRO A 638 -14.66 -27.64 1.89
CA PRO A 638 -15.82 -28.03 2.71
C PRO A 638 -15.69 -27.61 4.19
N THR A 639 -14.54 -27.85 4.82
CA THR A 639 -14.35 -27.60 6.26
C THR A 639 -13.20 -26.64 6.56
N LEU A 640 -12.18 -26.54 5.68
CA LEU A 640 -11.01 -25.70 5.86
C LEU A 640 -11.16 -24.32 5.18
N SER A 641 -10.68 -23.28 5.82
CA SER A 641 -10.34 -22.05 5.11
C SER A 641 -9.08 -22.29 4.24
N ARG A 642 -8.86 -21.45 3.22
CA ARG A 642 -7.63 -21.52 2.40
C ARG A 642 -6.38 -21.34 3.24
N LYS A 643 -6.48 -20.56 4.31
CA LYS A 643 -5.36 -20.34 5.24
C LYS A 643 -5.06 -21.60 6.03
N GLU A 644 -6.05 -22.22 6.61
CA GLU A 644 -5.89 -23.49 7.34
C GLU A 644 -5.34 -24.59 6.44
N ALA A 645 -5.84 -24.70 5.21
CA ALA A 645 -5.31 -25.64 4.23
C ALA A 645 -3.85 -25.29 3.85
N SER A 646 -3.51 -24.00 3.72
CA SER A 646 -2.14 -23.58 3.46
C SER A 646 -1.24 -23.86 4.67
N ASP A 647 -1.71 -23.58 5.88
CA ASP A 647 -0.98 -23.85 7.12
C ASP A 647 -0.71 -25.37 7.29
N ILE A 648 -1.69 -26.22 6.93
CA ILE A 648 -1.51 -27.70 6.91
C ILE A 648 -0.42 -28.09 5.90
N ILE A 649 -0.51 -27.61 4.66
CA ILE A 649 0.47 -27.94 3.62
C ILE A 649 1.88 -27.47 4.03
N GLU A 650 2.01 -26.23 4.54
CA GLU A 650 3.28 -25.66 5.00
C GLU A 650 3.81 -26.39 6.25
N LYS A 651 2.92 -26.85 7.14
CA LYS A 651 3.25 -27.65 8.32
C LYS A 651 3.93 -28.97 7.93
N HIS A 652 3.53 -29.56 6.81
CA HIS A 652 4.11 -30.79 6.29
C HIS A 652 5.20 -30.55 5.20
N GLY A 653 5.85 -29.38 5.20
CA GLY A 653 7.00 -29.07 4.33
C GLY A 653 6.64 -28.61 2.92
N GLY A 654 5.37 -28.56 2.52
CA GLY A 654 4.92 -28.12 1.20
C GLY A 654 5.02 -26.61 1.00
N LYS A 655 5.13 -26.18 -0.26
CA LYS A 655 5.10 -24.77 -0.64
C LYS A 655 3.73 -24.42 -1.22
N VAL A 656 3.08 -23.35 -0.71
CA VAL A 656 1.84 -22.85 -1.27
C VAL A 656 2.11 -21.69 -2.22
N SER A 657 1.55 -21.77 -3.44
CA SER A 657 1.69 -20.75 -4.49
C SER A 657 0.34 -20.14 -4.86
N GLY A 658 0.31 -18.85 -5.15
CA GLY A 658 -0.89 -18.15 -5.58
C GLY A 658 -1.35 -18.49 -7.01
N SER A 659 -0.50 -19.07 -7.87
CA SER A 659 -0.81 -19.33 -9.27
C SER A 659 -0.35 -20.72 -9.73
N VAL A 660 -1.13 -21.34 -10.63
CA VAL A 660 -0.80 -22.64 -11.23
C VAL A 660 0.27 -22.45 -12.32
N SER A 661 1.31 -23.27 -12.27
CA SER A 661 2.40 -23.32 -13.27
C SER A 661 2.83 -24.76 -13.51
N LYS A 662 3.74 -24.99 -14.47
CA LYS A 662 4.33 -26.32 -14.71
C LYS A 662 5.12 -26.88 -13.49
N LYS A 663 5.47 -26.03 -12.52
CA LYS A 663 6.12 -26.41 -11.27
C LYS A 663 5.14 -26.75 -10.15
N THR A 664 3.83 -26.61 -10.37
CA THR A 664 2.81 -26.95 -9.39
C THR A 664 2.63 -28.46 -9.32
N SER A 665 2.82 -29.03 -8.14
CA SER A 665 2.66 -30.48 -7.91
C SER A 665 1.19 -30.86 -7.76
N TYR A 666 0.43 -30.07 -7.01
CA TYR A 666 -0.98 -30.33 -6.74
C TYR A 666 -1.81 -29.05 -6.77
N LEU A 667 -3.02 -29.15 -7.33
CA LEU A 667 -4.06 -28.15 -7.14
C LEU A 667 -5.08 -28.71 -6.13
N LEU A 668 -5.12 -28.14 -4.93
CA LEU A 668 -6.20 -28.37 -3.97
C LEU A 668 -7.41 -27.54 -4.39
N ALA A 669 -8.44 -28.21 -4.89
CA ALA A 669 -9.62 -27.61 -5.48
C ALA A 669 -10.86 -27.89 -4.64
N GLY A 670 -11.45 -26.85 -4.07
CA GLY A 670 -12.80 -26.90 -3.49
C GLY A 670 -13.87 -26.52 -4.51
N GLU A 671 -15.09 -26.31 -4.04
CA GLU A 671 -16.20 -25.84 -4.88
C GLU A 671 -15.87 -24.49 -5.53
N ASN A 672 -16.31 -24.33 -6.78
CA ASN A 672 -16.08 -23.12 -7.57
C ASN A 672 -14.59 -22.76 -7.79
N ALA A 673 -13.76 -23.74 -8.07
CA ALA A 673 -12.30 -23.60 -8.25
C ALA A 673 -11.85 -22.67 -9.41
N GLY A 674 -12.76 -22.25 -10.29
CA GLY A 674 -12.56 -21.19 -11.29
C GLY A 674 -11.44 -21.43 -12.31
N SER A 675 -10.82 -20.37 -12.80
CA SER A 675 -9.79 -20.41 -13.86
C SER A 675 -8.54 -21.21 -13.49
N LYS A 676 -8.23 -21.36 -12.21
CA LYS A 676 -7.07 -22.16 -11.76
C LYS A 676 -7.27 -23.63 -12.01
N LEU A 677 -8.51 -24.12 -11.94
CA LEU A 677 -8.85 -25.51 -12.27
C LEU A 677 -8.64 -25.80 -13.76
N VAL A 678 -9.14 -24.92 -14.62
CA VAL A 678 -8.95 -25.02 -16.08
C VAL A 678 -7.46 -24.99 -16.43
N LYS A 679 -6.71 -24.08 -15.78
CA LYS A 679 -5.26 -23.95 -15.99
C LYS A 679 -4.50 -25.19 -15.50
N ALA A 680 -4.90 -25.78 -14.38
CA ALA A 680 -4.29 -27.01 -13.86
C ALA A 680 -4.53 -28.17 -14.82
N GLN A 681 -5.75 -28.32 -15.33
CA GLN A 681 -6.10 -29.32 -16.36
C GLN A 681 -5.28 -29.14 -17.64
N SER A 682 -5.13 -27.89 -18.13
CA SER A 682 -4.33 -27.60 -19.33
C SER A 682 -2.82 -27.86 -19.16
N LEU A 683 -2.33 -27.84 -17.92
CA LEU A 683 -0.93 -28.08 -17.57
C LEU A 683 -0.68 -29.49 -17.02
N ASN A 684 -1.71 -30.38 -17.00
CA ASN A 684 -1.69 -31.71 -16.41
C ASN A 684 -1.23 -31.72 -14.93
N VAL A 685 -1.57 -30.69 -14.16
CA VAL A 685 -1.32 -30.63 -12.72
C VAL A 685 -2.35 -31.50 -12.02
N LYS A 686 -1.91 -32.32 -11.06
CA LYS A 686 -2.78 -33.22 -10.29
C LYS A 686 -3.74 -32.41 -9.42
N ILE A 687 -5.03 -32.68 -9.54
CA ILE A 687 -6.08 -32.01 -8.78
C ILE A 687 -6.47 -32.91 -7.61
N ILE A 688 -6.53 -32.35 -6.41
CA ILE A 688 -6.96 -33.02 -5.19
C ILE A 688 -8.05 -32.18 -4.50
N ASP A 689 -8.88 -32.84 -3.72
CA ASP A 689 -9.86 -32.23 -2.83
C ASP A 689 -9.36 -32.19 -1.37
N GLU A 690 -10.20 -31.68 -0.48
CA GLU A 690 -9.87 -31.55 0.94
C GLU A 690 -9.71 -32.92 1.64
N GLU A 691 -10.52 -33.89 1.26
CA GLU A 691 -10.46 -35.24 1.81
C GLU A 691 -9.15 -35.92 1.43
N THR A 692 -8.76 -35.82 0.18
CA THR A 692 -7.44 -36.28 -0.29
C THR A 692 -6.28 -35.56 0.43
N LEU A 693 -6.38 -34.25 0.69
CA LEU A 693 -5.36 -33.55 1.48
C LEU A 693 -5.26 -34.15 2.89
N PHE A 694 -6.40 -34.41 3.56
CA PHE A 694 -6.39 -35.04 4.87
C PHE A 694 -5.84 -36.47 4.85
N GLU A 695 -6.09 -37.23 3.78
CA GLU A 695 -5.48 -38.54 3.60
C GLU A 695 -3.96 -38.47 3.43
N MET A 696 -3.49 -37.44 2.70
CA MET A 696 -2.05 -37.23 2.49
C MET A 696 -1.30 -36.76 3.77
N VAL A 697 -2.01 -36.22 4.76
CA VAL A 697 -1.41 -35.76 6.03
C VAL A 697 -1.66 -36.73 7.22
N LYS A 698 -2.46 -37.78 7.05
CA LYS A 698 -2.53 -38.91 7.97
C LYS A 698 -1.29 -39.79 7.82
#